data_dc962f8dca6861889ba4a840315a4ce3
#
_entry.id   dc962f8dca6861889ba4a840315a4ce3
#
_cell.length_a   1.000
_cell.length_b   1.000
_cell.length_c   1.000
_cell.angle_alpha   90.00
_cell.angle_beta   90.00
_cell.angle_gamma   90.00
#
_symmetry.space_group_name_H-M   'P 1'
#
loop_
_entity.id
_entity.type
_entity.pdbx_description
1 polymer ?
#
loop_
_entity_poly.entity_id
_entity_poly.type
_entity_poly.pdbx_seq_one_letter_code
_entity_poly.pdbx_strand_id
1 'polypeptide(L)'
;MQIRHACLLLAFLTTPAFSQWRSAGNVDATSTSGDTVATLKAGTSRLTIRVLAGDLIRVRFQSHPSDLPDRSWAVQKTDWPAVDVQMRDTPASLVVTTPEITLVVQKKPLRLTFRDKTGGVIASDDASRGMSWNGAEVCVWRTMPPDERYYGFGEKAGNLQKRDGAMTMWNSDIPAYSAATDPLYHSIPFFYGIRAGKAYGIFFDNTARSFFDMGKESRESYSFGAEGGDLNYYFFYGPAPKKILSRFTELVGRMPLPPRWSLGYQQCRWSYPTESRVREIARGFRSRNIPCDMIYLDIDYMDGYRIFTWNQKSFPDPTRLIRDLSSDGFKVAVIVDPGIKTDSSYAVFRSGMEARAFVRNPDGTVYRGAVWPGICAFPDFTSGAARTWWGNQFAGLVGAGVRGFWNDMNEPSVFDVPTKTIDLTALHDDGGLGTTHAKNHNIYGMEMTRATYEGVRRLLPNERPFILTRASYAGGERYSAAWTGDNVASWEHLAMAIPMCLNMSVSGQPFIGADIGGFIGHPSGELFARWLELGVFTPLMRAHSVINEKNKEPWEYGDVYTDINRETINLRYRLLPYIYTAMAGASSSGIPAMRPMVFEFPEDARFAETADEFMFGSDLLVAPVVTEGDLRRSVDFPQGTWYDFLSGVPVEGGNSVAVDAPVSRIPVFARAGSVIPTQQTVQYTSQAPISPLTLYAFPPRPGTEALSPYYEDDGSSFDFAKGEYYRRVFRQSQNGRDRTITIGAVEGSYVPPPRPVLLRLMGCRTSPSAVRIGARKLEHVEHLSGGDASEWTYDGANKSVIVTLPDSRQEIEVIVQQ
;
A
#
# COMPACT_ATOMS: atom_id res chain seq x y z
N MET A 1 -38.25 -57.54 -51.25
CA MET A 1 -37.31 -58.19 -50.27
C MET A 1 -36.43 -57.10 -49.65
N GLN A 2 -36.94 -56.57 -48.54
CA GLN A 2 -36.26 -55.42 -47.81
C GLN A 2 -35.39 -55.96 -46.65
N ILE A 3 -34.09 -55.72 -46.71
CA ILE A 3 -33.18 -56.05 -45.62
C ILE A 3 -33.06 -54.77 -44.80
N ARG A 4 -33.53 -54.80 -43.54
CA ARG A 4 -33.32 -53.75 -42.52
C ARG A 4 -31.98 -54.00 -41.84
N HIS A 5 -31.06 -53.04 -41.94
CA HIS A 5 -29.89 -52.97 -41.16
C HIS A 5 -30.20 -52.25 -39.83
N ALA A 6 -30.08 -52.96 -38.73
CA ALA A 6 -30.17 -52.36 -37.40
C ALA A 6 -28.75 -51.87 -37.00
N CYS A 7 -28.52 -50.56 -36.97
CA CYS A 7 -27.33 -49.98 -36.32
C CYS A 7 -27.55 -49.93 -34.82
N LEU A 8 -26.77 -50.75 -34.07
CA LEU A 8 -26.65 -50.59 -32.63
C LEU A 8 -25.77 -49.38 -32.35
N LEU A 9 -26.33 -48.27 -31.87
CA LEU A 9 -25.56 -47.18 -31.26
C LEU A 9 -25.20 -47.60 -29.84
N LEU A 10 -23.92 -47.94 -29.60
CA LEU A 10 -23.35 -47.95 -28.26
C LEU A 10 -23.14 -46.49 -27.79
N ALA A 11 -24.05 -45.98 -26.99
CA ALA A 11 -23.83 -44.75 -26.28
C ALA A 11 -22.84 -45.04 -25.12
N PHE A 12 -21.60 -44.61 -25.28
CA PHE A 12 -20.69 -44.46 -24.16
C PHE A 12 -21.19 -43.31 -23.29
N LEU A 13 -21.93 -43.62 -22.24
CA LEU A 13 -22.17 -42.72 -21.12
C LEU A 13 -20.84 -42.48 -20.41
N THR A 14 -20.09 -41.50 -20.86
CA THR A 14 -19.04 -40.91 -20.00
C THR A 14 -19.77 -40.11 -18.93
N THR A 15 -20.04 -40.70 -17.79
CA THR A 15 -20.35 -39.98 -16.57
C THR A 15 -19.18 -39.02 -16.34
N PRO A 16 -19.40 -37.70 -16.22
CA PRO A 16 -18.34 -36.82 -15.75
C PRO A 16 -17.97 -37.33 -14.36
N ALA A 17 -16.74 -37.78 -14.20
CA ALA A 17 -16.21 -38.06 -12.89
C ALA A 17 -16.23 -36.71 -12.13
N PHE A 18 -17.24 -36.49 -11.29
CA PHE A 18 -17.24 -35.39 -10.33
C PHE A 18 -15.98 -35.60 -9.51
N SER A 19 -15.04 -34.71 -9.72
CA SER A 19 -13.78 -34.67 -9.00
C SER A 19 -14.10 -34.45 -7.52
N GLN A 20 -13.87 -35.47 -6.70
CA GLN A 20 -14.29 -35.49 -5.31
C GLN A 20 -13.13 -35.01 -4.45
N TRP A 21 -13.37 -33.95 -3.68
CA TRP A 21 -12.41 -33.47 -2.67
C TRP A 21 -12.09 -34.61 -1.68
N ARG A 22 -10.77 -34.84 -1.49
CA ARG A 22 -10.24 -35.78 -0.52
C ARG A 22 -9.85 -35.06 0.75
N SER A 23 -10.40 -35.42 1.88
CA SER A 23 -10.03 -34.89 3.19
C SER A 23 -8.72 -35.53 3.69
N ALA A 24 -7.96 -34.78 4.49
CA ALA A 24 -6.75 -35.26 5.15
C ALA A 24 -6.95 -36.53 6.00
N GLY A 25 -8.19 -36.83 6.44
CA GLY A 25 -8.51 -38.05 7.19
C GLY A 25 -7.99 -38.03 8.64
N ASN A 26 -7.57 -39.19 9.11
CA ASN A 26 -7.04 -39.37 10.47
C ASN A 26 -5.53 -39.31 10.51
N VAL A 27 -4.97 -38.79 11.60
CA VAL A 27 -3.52 -38.78 11.85
C VAL A 27 -3.04 -40.17 12.28
N ASP A 28 -2.03 -40.66 11.58
CA ASP A 28 -1.40 -41.97 11.84
C ASP A 28 -0.22 -41.83 12.79
N ALA A 29 0.58 -40.76 12.64
CA ALA A 29 1.78 -40.53 13.42
C ALA A 29 2.00 -39.04 13.68
N THR A 30 2.62 -38.73 14.81
CA THR A 30 3.06 -37.36 15.20
C THR A 30 4.54 -37.44 15.59
N SER A 31 5.30 -36.45 15.17
CA SER A 31 6.70 -36.23 15.60
C SER A 31 6.96 -34.75 15.85
N THR A 32 7.88 -34.46 16.74
CA THR A 32 8.31 -33.10 17.05
C THR A 32 9.81 -32.94 16.77
N SER A 33 10.22 -31.74 16.37
CA SER A 33 11.61 -31.36 16.18
C SER A 33 11.88 -30.06 16.95
N GLY A 34 12.62 -30.17 18.05
CA GLY A 34 12.68 -29.10 19.04
C GLY A 34 11.30 -28.78 19.63
N ASP A 35 11.18 -27.60 20.23
CA ASP A 35 9.95 -27.19 20.92
C ASP A 35 8.98 -26.43 20.01
N THR A 36 9.37 -26.08 18.77
CA THR A 36 8.62 -25.18 17.89
C THR A 36 8.05 -25.85 16.64
N VAL A 37 8.42 -27.11 16.34
CA VAL A 37 8.00 -27.78 15.10
C VAL A 37 7.32 -29.11 15.41
N ALA A 38 6.11 -29.29 14.90
CA ALA A 38 5.40 -30.57 14.92
C ALA A 38 5.06 -31.02 13.50
N THR A 39 5.24 -32.30 13.22
CA THR A 39 4.88 -32.94 11.94
C THR A 39 3.89 -34.08 12.20
N LEU A 40 2.76 -34.04 11.50
CA LEU A 40 1.71 -35.04 11.58
C LEU A 40 1.56 -35.71 10.21
N LYS A 41 1.56 -37.04 10.17
CA LYS A 41 1.29 -37.83 8.98
C LYS A 41 -0.17 -38.29 9.01
N ALA A 42 -0.88 -38.13 7.89
CA ALA A 42 -2.26 -38.60 7.71
C ALA A 42 -2.36 -39.25 6.32
N GLY A 43 -2.32 -40.57 6.25
CA GLY A 43 -2.23 -41.32 5.00
C GLY A 43 -0.98 -40.95 4.21
N THR A 44 -1.18 -40.45 2.98
CA THR A 44 -0.10 -39.93 2.10
C THR A 44 0.25 -38.49 2.39
N SER A 45 -0.55 -37.76 3.14
CA SER A 45 -0.37 -36.32 3.37
C SER A 45 0.47 -36.04 4.64
N ARG A 46 1.05 -34.83 4.68
CA ARG A 46 1.85 -34.32 5.79
C ARG A 46 1.40 -32.94 6.19
N LEU A 47 1.14 -32.74 7.48
CA LEU A 47 0.91 -31.42 8.08
C LEU A 47 2.13 -31.05 8.91
N THR A 48 2.74 -29.90 8.62
CA THR A 48 3.81 -29.31 9.44
C THR A 48 3.30 -28.04 10.10
N ILE A 49 3.43 -27.97 11.41
CA ILE A 49 3.14 -26.79 12.22
C ILE A 49 4.46 -26.24 12.71
N ARG A 50 4.71 -24.95 12.51
CA ARG A 50 5.89 -24.26 13.01
C ARG A 50 5.48 -23.01 13.75
N VAL A 51 5.84 -22.89 15.02
CA VAL A 51 5.67 -21.67 15.81
C VAL A 51 6.84 -20.74 15.49
N LEU A 52 6.55 -19.51 15.05
CA LEU A 52 7.55 -18.50 14.71
C LEU A 52 7.63 -17.40 15.76
N ALA A 53 6.48 -17.03 16.36
CA ALA A 53 6.38 -16.09 17.47
C ALA A 53 5.20 -16.46 18.35
N GLY A 54 5.05 -15.84 19.51
CA GLY A 54 3.92 -16.10 20.40
C GLY A 54 2.55 -15.85 19.75
N ASP A 55 2.49 -15.00 18.74
CA ASP A 55 1.32 -14.59 17.98
C ASP A 55 1.32 -15.06 16.51
N LEU A 56 2.29 -15.91 16.11
CA LEU A 56 2.48 -16.31 14.71
C LEU A 56 2.79 -17.80 14.59
N ILE A 57 1.89 -18.53 13.91
CA ILE A 57 2.04 -19.96 13.63
C ILE A 57 1.94 -20.19 12.12
N ARG A 58 2.93 -20.89 11.54
CA ARG A 58 2.87 -21.38 10.17
C ARG A 58 2.26 -22.77 10.14
N VAL A 59 1.34 -22.99 9.20
CA VAL A 59 0.70 -24.27 8.92
C VAL A 59 0.95 -24.63 7.46
N ARG A 60 1.59 -25.76 7.21
CA ARG A 60 1.86 -26.27 5.87
C ARG A 60 1.32 -27.68 5.72
N PHE A 61 0.29 -27.82 4.88
CA PHE A 61 -0.28 -29.08 4.51
C PHE A 61 0.12 -29.45 3.10
N GLN A 62 0.66 -30.66 2.94
CA GLN A 62 1.13 -31.25 1.68
C GLN A 62 0.32 -32.50 1.41
N SER A 63 -0.51 -32.49 0.37
CA SER A 63 -1.28 -33.66 -0.06
C SER A 63 -0.36 -34.78 -0.52
N HIS A 64 0.72 -34.41 -1.20
CA HIS A 64 1.80 -35.28 -1.69
C HIS A 64 3.14 -34.64 -1.32
N PRO A 65 3.75 -35.00 -0.17
CA PRO A 65 5.01 -34.43 0.27
C PRO A 65 6.11 -34.62 -0.78
N SER A 66 6.86 -33.58 -1.06
CA SER A 66 8.02 -33.57 -1.95
C SER A 66 9.29 -33.18 -1.19
N ASP A 67 10.45 -33.51 -1.76
CA ASP A 67 11.78 -33.16 -1.23
C ASP A 67 12.26 -31.78 -1.76
N LEU A 68 11.39 -31.02 -2.45
CA LEU A 68 11.72 -29.69 -2.92
C LEU A 68 11.98 -28.76 -1.74
N PRO A 69 12.93 -27.82 -1.86
CA PRO A 69 13.24 -26.85 -0.83
C PRO A 69 12.00 -26.06 -0.39
N ASP A 70 11.88 -25.84 0.91
CA ASP A 70 10.87 -24.97 1.49
C ASP A 70 11.24 -23.51 1.26
N ARG A 71 10.70 -22.90 0.22
CA ARG A 71 11.01 -21.54 -0.22
C ARG A 71 9.74 -20.73 -0.45
N SER A 72 9.79 -19.45 -0.10
CA SER A 72 8.77 -18.45 -0.41
C SER A 72 9.38 -17.30 -1.20
N TRP A 73 8.62 -16.71 -2.12
CA TRP A 73 8.99 -15.47 -2.80
C TRP A 73 8.57 -14.22 -1.98
N ALA A 74 7.54 -14.35 -1.15
CA ALA A 74 7.02 -13.28 -0.31
C ALA A 74 7.79 -13.14 1.00
N VAL A 75 8.06 -14.26 1.70
CA VAL A 75 8.64 -14.25 3.04
C VAL A 75 10.12 -13.88 3.01
N GLN A 76 10.48 -12.84 3.75
CA GLN A 76 11.85 -12.36 3.90
C GLN A 76 12.47 -12.77 5.23
N LYS A 77 11.70 -12.68 6.32
CA LYS A 77 12.21 -13.01 7.66
C LYS A 77 12.11 -14.51 7.92
N THR A 78 13.24 -15.14 8.07
CA THR A 78 13.37 -16.58 8.38
C THR A 78 13.95 -16.84 9.78
N ASP A 79 14.63 -15.87 10.35
CA ASP A 79 15.21 -15.92 11.68
C ASP A 79 14.28 -15.26 12.72
N TRP A 80 13.82 -16.06 13.68
CA TRP A 80 12.88 -15.63 14.70
C TRP A 80 13.47 -15.84 16.09
N PRO A 81 13.28 -14.92 17.04
CA PRO A 81 13.67 -15.13 18.42
C PRO A 81 13.00 -16.38 19.02
N ALA A 82 13.69 -17.02 19.94
CA ALA A 82 13.12 -18.14 20.68
C ALA A 82 11.83 -17.71 21.40
N VAL A 83 10.82 -18.58 21.32
CA VAL A 83 9.52 -18.38 21.97
C VAL A 83 9.24 -19.56 22.91
N ASP A 84 8.64 -19.28 24.05
CA ASP A 84 8.19 -20.35 24.97
C ASP A 84 7.02 -21.09 24.34
N VAL A 85 7.20 -22.39 24.08
CA VAL A 85 6.19 -23.24 23.43
C VAL A 85 6.07 -24.54 24.23
N GLN A 86 4.83 -24.89 24.54
CA GLN A 86 4.53 -26.17 25.16
C GLN A 86 3.74 -27.03 24.16
N MET A 87 4.21 -28.24 23.91
CA MET A 87 3.52 -29.24 23.09
C MET A 87 3.09 -30.42 23.94
N ARG A 88 1.79 -30.74 23.93
CA ARG A 88 1.23 -31.92 24.58
C ARG A 88 0.56 -32.79 23.55
N ASP A 89 1.15 -33.96 23.32
CA ASP A 89 0.62 -34.97 22.40
C ASP A 89 -0.19 -36.02 23.14
N THR A 90 -1.38 -36.35 22.63
CA THR A 90 -2.28 -37.38 23.10
C THR A 90 -2.84 -38.20 21.94
N PRO A 91 -3.44 -39.36 22.15
CA PRO A 91 -4.11 -40.12 21.07
C PRO A 91 -5.24 -39.34 20.35
N ALA A 92 -5.85 -38.38 21.00
CA ALA A 92 -6.97 -37.59 20.48
C ALA A 92 -6.53 -36.27 19.81
N SER A 93 -5.46 -35.64 20.32
CA SER A 93 -5.06 -34.31 19.86
C SER A 93 -3.60 -34.00 20.18
N LEU A 94 -3.01 -33.11 19.36
CA LEU A 94 -1.80 -32.37 19.69
C LEU A 94 -2.21 -30.94 20.07
N VAL A 95 -1.79 -30.48 21.25
CA VAL A 95 -2.02 -29.13 21.75
C VAL A 95 -0.69 -28.38 21.74
N VAL A 96 -0.60 -27.28 21.00
CA VAL A 96 0.55 -26.39 20.92
C VAL A 96 0.17 -25.08 21.59
N THR A 97 0.82 -24.74 22.69
CA THR A 97 0.55 -23.53 23.48
C THR A 97 1.73 -22.58 23.39
N THR A 98 1.45 -21.32 23.06
CA THR A 98 2.37 -20.19 23.07
C THR A 98 1.90 -19.17 24.12
N PRO A 99 2.64 -18.09 24.42
CA PRO A 99 2.15 -17.05 25.31
C PRO A 99 0.84 -16.37 24.90
N GLU A 100 0.44 -16.45 23.62
CA GLU A 100 -0.73 -15.73 23.07
C GLU A 100 -1.79 -16.61 22.44
N ILE A 101 -1.41 -17.76 21.87
CA ILE A 101 -2.29 -18.68 21.12
C ILE A 101 -2.18 -20.09 21.66
N THR A 102 -3.30 -20.80 21.69
CA THR A 102 -3.33 -22.25 21.80
C THR A 102 -3.89 -22.85 20.51
N LEU A 103 -3.07 -23.63 19.79
CA LEU A 103 -3.51 -24.40 18.64
C LEU A 103 -3.83 -25.83 19.08
N VAL A 104 -5.09 -26.24 18.90
CA VAL A 104 -5.54 -27.61 19.11
C VAL A 104 -5.66 -28.30 17.76
N VAL A 105 -4.85 -29.32 17.54
CA VAL A 105 -4.92 -30.20 16.38
C VAL A 105 -5.63 -31.48 16.76
N GLN A 106 -6.90 -31.57 16.41
CA GLN A 106 -7.67 -32.82 16.54
C GLN A 106 -7.09 -33.84 15.55
N LYS A 107 -6.93 -35.08 15.97
CA LYS A 107 -6.33 -36.14 15.17
C LYS A 107 -7.32 -37.00 14.37
N LYS A 108 -8.56 -37.03 14.76
CA LYS A 108 -9.59 -37.93 14.18
C LYS A 108 -10.95 -37.22 14.08
N PRO A 109 -11.33 -36.69 12.91
CA PRO A 109 -10.45 -36.40 11.74
C PRO A 109 -9.51 -35.24 12.04
N LEU A 110 -8.49 -35.05 11.18
CA LEU A 110 -7.55 -33.93 11.31
C LEU A 110 -8.27 -32.60 11.15
N ARG A 111 -8.31 -31.78 12.23
CA ARG A 111 -8.90 -30.44 12.27
C ARG A 111 -8.11 -29.54 13.18
N LEU A 112 -8.02 -28.26 12.82
CA LEU A 112 -7.30 -27.22 13.55
C LEU A 112 -8.28 -26.25 14.23
N THR A 113 -8.00 -25.92 15.49
CA THR A 113 -8.72 -24.87 16.22
C THR A 113 -7.72 -23.98 16.92
N PHE A 114 -7.75 -22.69 16.59
CA PHE A 114 -6.95 -21.64 17.22
C PHE A 114 -7.77 -21.00 18.33
N ARG A 115 -7.17 -20.85 19.51
CA ARG A 115 -7.79 -20.26 20.70
C ARG A 115 -6.92 -19.15 21.26
N ASP A 116 -7.54 -18.15 21.85
CA ASP A 116 -6.81 -17.15 22.64
C ASP A 116 -6.41 -17.72 24.02
N LYS A 117 -5.62 -16.98 24.77
CA LYS A 117 -5.14 -17.36 26.11
C LYS A 117 -6.27 -17.54 27.15
N THR A 118 -7.48 -17.07 26.86
CA THR A 118 -8.66 -17.29 27.73
C THR A 118 -9.43 -18.56 27.35
N GLY A 119 -9.00 -19.26 26.28
CA GLY A 119 -9.66 -20.45 25.75
C GLY A 119 -10.76 -20.15 24.71
N GLY A 120 -11.01 -18.87 24.41
CA GLY A 120 -11.97 -18.45 23.39
C GLY A 120 -11.52 -18.90 21.99
N VAL A 121 -12.44 -19.40 21.17
CA VAL A 121 -12.14 -19.79 19.78
C VAL A 121 -11.93 -18.54 18.94
N ILE A 122 -10.74 -18.43 18.32
CA ILE A 122 -10.40 -17.40 17.34
C ILE A 122 -10.85 -17.83 15.95
N ALA A 123 -10.42 -19.03 15.52
CA ALA A 123 -10.77 -19.61 14.23
C ALA A 123 -10.71 -21.14 14.31
N SER A 124 -11.55 -21.85 13.56
CA SER A 124 -11.54 -23.30 13.51
C SER A 124 -11.81 -23.81 12.10
N ASP A 125 -11.27 -24.98 11.78
CA ASP A 125 -11.64 -25.70 10.57
C ASP A 125 -13.11 -26.12 10.62
N ASP A 126 -13.75 -26.17 9.45
CA ASP A 126 -15.09 -26.74 9.29
C ASP A 126 -15.08 -28.22 9.69
N ALA A 127 -16.06 -28.64 10.47
CA ALA A 127 -16.10 -29.99 11.05
C ALA A 127 -16.17 -31.08 10.00
N SER A 128 -16.84 -30.82 8.86
CA SER A 128 -17.07 -31.82 7.80
C SER A 128 -15.93 -31.85 6.77
N ARG A 129 -15.42 -30.68 6.34
CA ARG A 129 -14.47 -30.58 5.21
C ARG A 129 -13.03 -30.38 5.66
N GLY A 130 -12.71 -29.33 6.40
CA GLY A 130 -11.34 -29.00 6.84
C GLY A 130 -10.34 -28.91 5.68
N MET A 131 -9.09 -29.37 5.88
CA MET A 131 -8.05 -29.39 4.84
C MET A 131 -8.28 -30.54 3.87
N SER A 132 -8.31 -30.25 2.57
CA SER A 132 -8.62 -31.22 1.51
C SER A 132 -7.86 -30.87 0.21
N TRP A 133 -7.82 -31.83 -0.71
CA TRP A 133 -7.26 -31.63 -2.05
C TRP A 133 -8.07 -32.38 -3.10
N ASN A 134 -7.88 -31.95 -4.37
CA ASN A 134 -8.49 -32.55 -5.53
C ASN A 134 -7.52 -32.48 -6.71
N GLY A 135 -6.87 -33.59 -7.04
CA GLY A 135 -5.72 -33.56 -7.96
C GLY A 135 -4.59 -32.71 -7.42
N ALA A 136 -4.24 -31.63 -8.14
CA ALA A 136 -3.25 -30.64 -7.72
C ALA A 136 -3.82 -29.54 -6.83
N GLU A 137 -5.14 -29.32 -6.87
CA GLU A 137 -5.81 -28.28 -6.10
C GLU A 137 -5.76 -28.57 -4.59
N VAL A 138 -5.61 -27.53 -3.80
CA VAL A 138 -5.63 -27.60 -2.33
C VAL A 138 -6.59 -26.57 -1.78
N CYS A 139 -7.33 -26.91 -0.72
CA CYS A 139 -8.29 -26.02 -0.08
C CYS A 139 -8.47 -26.33 1.40
N VAL A 140 -8.81 -25.31 2.19
CA VAL A 140 -9.29 -25.46 3.56
C VAL A 140 -10.60 -24.71 3.73
N TRP A 141 -11.57 -25.35 4.36
CA TRP A 141 -12.83 -24.77 4.81
C TRP A 141 -12.77 -24.49 6.30
N ARG A 142 -13.25 -23.33 6.70
CA ARG A 142 -13.27 -22.87 8.09
C ARG A 142 -14.65 -22.39 8.48
N THR A 143 -14.98 -22.56 9.74
CA THR A 143 -16.23 -22.04 10.31
C THR A 143 -16.24 -20.51 10.22
N MET A 144 -17.37 -19.95 9.80
CA MET A 144 -17.59 -18.52 9.65
C MET A 144 -18.69 -18.02 10.60
N PRO A 145 -18.33 -17.40 11.74
CA PRO A 145 -19.31 -16.79 12.63
C PRO A 145 -20.15 -15.70 11.94
N PRO A 146 -21.43 -15.53 12.29
CA PRO A 146 -22.34 -14.61 11.60
C PRO A 146 -21.94 -13.12 11.76
N ASP A 147 -21.27 -12.79 12.86
CA ASP A 147 -20.81 -11.45 13.24
C ASP A 147 -19.36 -11.15 12.83
N GLU A 148 -18.67 -12.09 12.16
CA GLU A 148 -17.30 -11.89 11.69
C GLU A 148 -17.26 -11.15 10.34
N ARG A 149 -16.32 -10.21 10.20
CA ARG A 149 -16.11 -9.39 9.00
C ARG A 149 -14.71 -9.58 8.46
N TYR A 150 -14.54 -9.46 7.14
CA TYR A 150 -13.27 -9.74 6.45
C TYR A 150 -12.78 -8.54 5.66
N TYR A 151 -11.47 -8.24 5.77
CA TYR A 151 -10.81 -7.08 5.14
C TYR A 151 -9.44 -7.48 4.61
N GLY A 152 -8.85 -6.66 3.73
CA GLY A 152 -7.56 -6.92 3.12
C GLY A 152 -7.70 -7.48 1.71
N PHE A 153 -7.04 -8.60 1.38
CA PHE A 153 -6.99 -9.27 0.07
C PHE A 153 -6.29 -8.45 -1.03
N GLY A 154 -5.52 -7.42 -0.68
CA GLY A 154 -4.84 -6.59 -1.65
C GLY A 154 -5.79 -5.77 -2.52
N GLU A 155 -5.52 -5.73 -3.81
CA GLU A 155 -6.31 -4.97 -4.77
C GLU A 155 -7.60 -5.71 -5.15
N LYS A 156 -8.70 -5.26 -4.59
CA LYS A 156 -10.04 -5.76 -4.87
C LYS A 156 -11.01 -4.60 -5.02
N ALA A 157 -11.71 -4.56 -6.15
CA ALA A 157 -12.79 -3.60 -6.38
C ALA A 157 -13.95 -3.76 -5.39
N GLY A 158 -14.89 -2.83 -5.41
CA GLY A 158 -16.09 -2.83 -4.60
C GLY A 158 -15.85 -2.44 -3.14
N ASN A 159 -16.66 -2.99 -2.24
CA ASN A 159 -16.70 -2.61 -0.84
C ASN A 159 -15.41 -2.90 -0.08
N LEU A 160 -15.17 -2.17 1.00
CA LEU A 160 -14.05 -2.41 1.93
C LEU A 160 -14.15 -3.79 2.58
N GLN A 161 -15.31 -4.11 3.14
CA GLN A 161 -15.62 -5.38 3.78
C GLN A 161 -15.96 -6.45 2.72
N LYS A 162 -15.45 -7.69 2.86
CA LYS A 162 -15.47 -8.73 1.82
C LYS A 162 -16.30 -9.97 2.18
N ARG A 163 -17.08 -9.95 3.28
CA ARG A 163 -18.03 -11.04 3.60
C ARG A 163 -19.07 -11.18 2.49
N ASP A 164 -19.57 -12.39 2.27
CA ASP A 164 -20.50 -12.80 1.22
C ASP A 164 -19.91 -12.68 -0.22
N GLY A 165 -18.59 -12.41 -0.34
CA GLY A 165 -17.85 -12.33 -1.60
C GLY A 165 -16.95 -13.54 -1.87
N ALA A 166 -16.52 -13.65 -3.14
CA ALA A 166 -15.43 -14.55 -3.53
C ALA A 166 -14.40 -13.77 -4.32
N MET A 167 -13.12 -14.10 -4.17
CA MET A 167 -12.01 -13.37 -4.77
C MET A 167 -10.95 -14.32 -5.31
N THR A 168 -10.32 -13.92 -6.41
CA THR A 168 -9.24 -14.65 -7.08
C THR A 168 -7.94 -13.84 -6.99
N MET A 169 -6.83 -14.49 -6.68
CA MET A 169 -5.49 -13.95 -6.79
C MET A 169 -4.88 -14.39 -8.11
N TRP A 170 -4.92 -13.49 -9.08
CA TRP A 170 -4.37 -13.69 -10.41
C TRP A 170 -4.16 -12.33 -11.06
N ASN A 171 -2.92 -11.88 -11.15
CA ASN A 171 -2.61 -10.56 -11.69
C ASN A 171 -3.15 -10.41 -13.12
N SER A 172 -4.02 -9.44 -13.34
CA SER A 172 -4.77 -9.32 -14.59
C SER A 172 -4.84 -7.88 -15.06
N ASP A 173 -4.57 -7.68 -16.37
CA ASP A 173 -4.71 -6.39 -17.03
C ASP A 173 -6.18 -6.20 -17.44
N ILE A 174 -6.92 -5.43 -16.64
CA ILE A 174 -8.35 -5.16 -16.84
C ILE A 174 -8.62 -3.66 -16.71
N PRO A 175 -8.43 -2.90 -17.80
CA PRO A 175 -8.77 -1.48 -17.83
C PRO A 175 -10.28 -1.27 -17.72
N ALA A 176 -10.68 -0.12 -17.18
CA ALA A 176 -12.09 0.25 -16.96
C ALA A 176 -12.88 -0.77 -16.13
N TYR A 177 -12.23 -1.35 -15.12
CA TYR A 177 -12.85 -2.29 -14.19
C TYR A 177 -14.07 -1.68 -13.48
N SER A 178 -14.99 -2.50 -13.03
CA SER A 178 -16.16 -2.12 -12.24
C SER A 178 -16.04 -2.65 -10.79
N ALA A 179 -16.99 -2.27 -9.94
CA ALA A 179 -17.06 -2.76 -8.56
C ALA A 179 -17.20 -4.30 -8.45
N ALA A 180 -17.65 -4.97 -9.51
CA ALA A 180 -17.80 -6.42 -9.58
C ALA A 180 -16.61 -7.14 -10.23
N THR A 181 -15.60 -6.41 -10.67
CA THR A 181 -14.45 -6.98 -11.40
C THR A 181 -13.49 -7.67 -10.44
N ASP A 182 -13.19 -8.93 -10.71
CA ASP A 182 -12.18 -9.76 -10.04
C ASP A 182 -11.68 -10.83 -11.02
N PRO A 183 -10.41 -11.09 -11.14
CA PRO A 183 -9.27 -10.45 -10.43
C PRO A 183 -8.84 -9.10 -11.02
N LEU A 184 -7.87 -8.43 -10.34
CA LEU A 184 -7.22 -7.19 -10.76
C LEU A 184 -5.68 -7.33 -10.80
N TYR A 185 -4.95 -6.21 -10.81
CA TYR A 185 -3.52 -6.15 -11.10
C TYR A 185 -2.62 -6.69 -9.98
N HIS A 186 -3.04 -6.56 -8.69
CA HIS A 186 -2.22 -6.93 -7.53
C HIS A 186 -2.80 -8.12 -6.76
N SER A 187 -1.98 -9.14 -6.52
CA SER A 187 -2.36 -10.31 -5.72
C SER A 187 -1.67 -10.30 -4.36
N ILE A 188 -2.42 -10.00 -3.29
CA ILE A 188 -1.93 -10.10 -1.91
C ILE A 188 -2.86 -11.03 -1.14
N PRO A 189 -2.54 -12.34 -1.02
CA PRO A 189 -3.40 -13.34 -0.38
C PRO A 189 -3.32 -13.26 1.15
N PHE A 190 -3.59 -12.07 1.70
CA PHE A 190 -3.59 -11.76 3.13
C PHE A 190 -4.88 -11.07 3.52
N PHE A 191 -5.51 -11.54 4.58
CA PHE A 191 -6.77 -10.97 5.09
C PHE A 191 -6.88 -11.01 6.61
N TYR A 192 -7.80 -10.20 7.13
CA TYR A 192 -8.22 -10.16 8.52
C TYR A 192 -9.61 -10.75 8.68
N GLY A 193 -9.82 -11.56 9.75
CA GLY A 193 -11.12 -11.78 10.35
C GLY A 193 -11.24 -10.89 11.59
N ILE A 194 -12.27 -10.04 11.66
CA ILE A 194 -12.54 -9.17 12.83
C ILE A 194 -13.91 -9.50 13.40
N ARG A 195 -13.95 -9.76 14.71
CA ARG A 195 -15.16 -10.05 15.45
C ARG A 195 -15.09 -9.50 16.87
N ALA A 196 -16.12 -8.78 17.30
CA ALA A 196 -16.22 -8.21 18.66
C ALA A 196 -14.93 -7.45 19.07
N GLY A 197 -14.39 -6.63 18.17
CA GLY A 197 -13.17 -5.84 18.41
C GLY A 197 -11.86 -6.62 18.39
N LYS A 198 -11.90 -7.94 18.18
CA LYS A 198 -10.70 -8.79 18.11
C LYS A 198 -10.45 -9.26 16.69
N ALA A 199 -9.18 -9.23 16.29
CA ALA A 199 -8.74 -9.61 14.97
C ALA A 199 -7.76 -10.78 14.97
N TYR A 200 -7.81 -11.57 13.89
CA TYR A 200 -6.75 -12.46 13.45
C TYR A 200 -6.43 -12.19 11.98
N GLY A 201 -5.27 -12.65 11.50
CA GLY A 201 -4.88 -12.56 10.11
C GLY A 201 -4.50 -13.91 9.54
N ILE A 202 -4.68 -14.08 8.23
CA ILE A 202 -4.18 -15.23 7.49
C ILE A 202 -3.46 -14.73 6.25
N PHE A 203 -2.20 -15.16 6.08
CA PHE A 203 -1.45 -15.02 4.85
C PHE A 203 -1.32 -16.38 4.19
N PHE A 204 -1.88 -16.55 2.99
CA PHE A 204 -1.79 -17.77 2.21
C PHE A 204 -0.60 -17.67 1.25
N ASP A 205 0.53 -18.26 1.63
CA ASP A 205 1.80 -18.21 0.90
C ASP A 205 1.83 -19.27 -0.21
N ASN A 206 1.12 -19.00 -1.30
CA ASN A 206 1.06 -19.82 -2.49
C ASN A 206 0.96 -18.92 -3.73
N THR A 207 1.91 -19.04 -4.65
CA THR A 207 2.03 -18.14 -5.82
C THR A 207 1.21 -18.58 -7.03
N ALA A 208 0.65 -19.80 -7.02
CA ALA A 208 -0.27 -20.25 -8.07
C ALA A 208 -1.59 -19.45 -7.99
N ARG A 209 -2.41 -19.59 -9.02
CA ARG A 209 -3.77 -19.03 -8.98
C ARG A 209 -4.50 -19.52 -7.74
N SER A 210 -4.90 -18.59 -6.88
CA SER A 210 -5.55 -18.91 -5.62
C SER A 210 -6.91 -18.23 -5.49
N PHE A 211 -7.77 -18.80 -4.66
CA PHE A 211 -9.15 -18.35 -4.50
C PHE A 211 -9.53 -18.27 -3.03
N PHE A 212 -10.45 -17.37 -2.72
CA PHE A 212 -11.03 -17.14 -1.42
C PHE A 212 -12.55 -17.03 -1.57
N ASP A 213 -13.28 -17.84 -0.86
CA ASP A 213 -14.74 -17.74 -0.72
C ASP A 213 -15.05 -17.32 0.73
N MET A 214 -15.55 -16.10 0.88
CA MET A 214 -15.81 -15.52 2.19
C MET A 214 -17.32 -15.55 2.53
N GLY A 215 -17.98 -16.64 2.17
CA GLY A 215 -19.38 -16.86 2.46
C GLY A 215 -20.32 -16.77 1.27
N LYS A 216 -19.80 -16.72 0.05
CA LYS A 216 -20.61 -16.74 -1.18
C LYS A 216 -21.24 -18.11 -1.41
N GLU A 217 -20.47 -19.20 -1.20
CA GLU A 217 -20.98 -20.58 -1.27
C GLU A 217 -21.83 -20.94 -0.06
N SER A 218 -21.36 -20.58 1.15
CA SER A 218 -22.03 -20.92 2.42
C SER A 218 -21.80 -19.83 3.46
N ARG A 219 -22.89 -19.34 4.06
CA ARG A 219 -22.80 -18.35 5.15
C ARG A 219 -22.25 -18.88 6.47
N GLU A 220 -22.04 -20.20 6.58
CA GLU A 220 -21.53 -20.86 7.78
C GLU A 220 -20.03 -21.16 7.71
N SER A 221 -19.43 -21.06 6.50
CA SER A 221 -18.02 -21.35 6.29
C SER A 221 -17.40 -20.43 5.25
N TYR A 222 -16.12 -20.12 5.46
CA TYR A 222 -15.28 -19.54 4.44
C TYR A 222 -14.21 -20.55 4.02
N SER A 223 -13.65 -20.36 2.83
CA SER A 223 -12.59 -21.22 2.31
C SER A 223 -11.52 -20.43 1.57
N PHE A 224 -10.31 -21.01 1.53
CA PHE A 224 -9.24 -20.53 0.66
C PHE A 224 -8.40 -21.69 0.16
N GLY A 225 -7.88 -21.53 -1.06
CA GLY A 225 -7.13 -22.59 -1.72
C GLY A 225 -6.43 -22.10 -2.97
N ALA A 226 -5.78 -23.02 -3.69
CA ALA A 226 -5.08 -22.75 -4.93
C ALA A 226 -5.18 -23.92 -5.91
N GLU A 227 -5.02 -23.63 -7.21
CA GLU A 227 -5.03 -24.64 -8.30
C GLU A 227 -3.83 -25.60 -8.25
N GLY A 228 -2.83 -25.32 -7.38
CA GLY A 228 -1.67 -26.17 -7.20
C GLY A 228 -0.79 -25.74 -6.02
N GLY A 229 0.25 -26.54 -5.76
CA GLY A 229 1.17 -26.28 -4.65
C GLY A 229 0.68 -26.80 -3.31
N ASP A 230 1.29 -26.30 -2.23
CA ASP A 230 0.95 -26.66 -0.86
C ASP A 230 -0.11 -25.73 -0.28
N LEU A 231 -0.93 -26.24 0.64
CA LEU A 231 -1.75 -25.37 1.49
C LEU A 231 -0.83 -24.83 2.60
N ASN A 232 -0.12 -23.75 2.29
CA ASN A 232 0.86 -23.12 3.17
C ASN A 232 0.38 -21.75 3.59
N TYR A 233 0.08 -21.59 4.88
CA TYR A 233 -0.41 -20.30 5.39
C TYR A 233 0.17 -19.96 6.76
N TYR A 234 0.18 -18.68 7.06
CA TYR A 234 0.59 -18.10 8.34
C TYR A 234 -0.64 -17.57 9.05
N PHE A 235 -0.82 -18.00 10.30
CA PHE A 235 -1.88 -17.54 11.17
C PHE A 235 -1.32 -16.53 12.17
N PHE A 236 -1.90 -15.33 12.18
CA PHE A 236 -1.52 -14.22 13.04
C PHE A 236 -2.64 -13.94 14.06
N TYR A 237 -2.26 -13.64 15.30
CA TYR A 237 -3.21 -13.18 16.30
C TYR A 237 -2.89 -11.76 16.78
N GLY A 238 -3.91 -10.88 16.79
CA GLY A 238 -3.75 -9.52 17.27
C GLY A 238 -3.75 -9.41 18.80
N PRO A 239 -4.88 -9.26 19.49
CA PRO A 239 -6.23 -9.02 18.93
C PRO A 239 -6.38 -7.70 18.17
N ALA A 240 -5.46 -6.74 18.31
CA ALA A 240 -5.51 -5.47 17.56
C ALA A 240 -5.06 -5.65 16.10
N PRO A 241 -5.83 -5.14 15.09
CA PRO A 241 -5.46 -5.25 13.68
C PRO A 241 -4.06 -4.71 13.35
N LYS A 242 -3.66 -3.60 13.98
CA LYS A 242 -2.32 -3.00 13.82
C LYS A 242 -1.18 -3.96 14.17
N LYS A 243 -1.34 -4.76 15.24
CA LYS A 243 -0.35 -5.75 15.65
C LYS A 243 -0.17 -6.83 14.57
N ILE A 244 -1.28 -7.28 13.98
CA ILE A 244 -1.28 -8.25 12.89
C ILE A 244 -0.53 -7.70 11.68
N LEU A 245 -0.84 -6.47 11.25
CA LEU A 245 -0.18 -5.86 10.10
C LEU A 245 1.32 -5.64 10.35
N SER A 246 1.70 -5.18 11.54
CA SER A 246 3.10 -5.03 11.91
C SER A 246 3.84 -6.37 11.86
N ARG A 247 3.22 -7.46 12.31
CA ARG A 247 3.78 -8.82 12.26
C ARG A 247 3.81 -9.37 10.82
N PHE A 248 2.78 -9.12 10.02
CA PHE A 248 2.76 -9.51 8.61
C PHE A 248 3.87 -8.83 7.81
N THR A 249 4.01 -7.50 7.96
CA THR A 249 5.07 -6.76 7.28
C THR A 249 6.46 -7.06 7.84
N GLU A 250 6.58 -7.52 9.09
CA GLU A 250 7.83 -8.08 9.61
C GLU A 250 8.19 -9.40 8.91
N LEU A 251 7.20 -10.25 8.62
CA LEU A 251 7.40 -11.53 7.92
C LEU A 251 7.80 -11.33 6.47
N VAL A 252 7.05 -10.49 5.71
CA VAL A 252 7.23 -10.32 4.26
C VAL A 252 8.20 -9.19 3.90
N GLY A 253 8.59 -8.37 4.86
CA GLY A 253 9.41 -7.18 4.69
C GLY A 253 8.56 -5.92 4.68
N ARG A 254 9.17 -4.78 4.99
CA ARG A 254 8.53 -3.47 5.05
C ARG A 254 8.95 -2.61 3.88
N MET A 255 8.10 -1.67 3.51
CA MET A 255 8.42 -0.63 2.54
C MET A 255 9.64 0.17 3.02
N PRO A 256 10.66 0.40 2.19
CA PRO A 256 11.73 1.35 2.51
C PRO A 256 11.17 2.77 2.59
N LEU A 257 11.77 3.62 3.40
CA LEU A 257 11.39 5.04 3.48
C LEU A 257 11.55 5.69 2.10
N PRO A 258 10.47 6.21 1.49
CA PRO A 258 10.54 6.77 0.15
C PRO A 258 11.30 8.12 0.13
N PRO A 259 11.83 8.55 -1.02
CA PRO A 259 12.35 9.90 -1.16
C PRO A 259 11.21 10.91 -1.00
N ARG A 260 11.45 12.00 -0.25
CA ARG A 260 10.42 12.99 0.09
C ARG A 260 9.75 13.62 -1.13
N TRP A 261 10.47 13.80 -2.23
CA TRP A 261 9.93 14.36 -3.47
C TRP A 261 8.85 13.45 -4.11
N SER A 262 8.87 12.15 -3.86
CA SER A 262 7.84 11.24 -4.38
C SER A 262 6.49 11.38 -3.67
N LEU A 263 6.43 12.15 -2.59
CA LEU A 263 5.20 12.46 -1.84
C LEU A 263 4.56 13.79 -2.27
N GLY A 264 5.21 14.56 -3.15
CA GLY A 264 4.60 15.72 -3.79
C GLY A 264 3.57 15.36 -4.86
N TYR A 265 3.00 16.37 -5.51
CA TYR A 265 2.11 16.16 -6.64
C TYR A 265 2.88 15.70 -7.88
N GLN A 266 2.31 14.76 -8.62
CA GLN A 266 2.90 14.12 -9.79
C GLN A 266 1.96 14.23 -10.98
N GLN A 267 2.49 14.64 -12.14
CA GLN A 267 1.71 14.80 -13.36
C GLN A 267 2.14 13.80 -14.41
N CYS A 268 1.16 13.05 -14.92
CA CYS A 268 1.32 12.06 -15.96
C CYS A 268 0.27 12.24 -17.06
N ARG A 269 0.59 11.73 -18.25
CA ARG A 269 -0.33 11.55 -19.36
C ARG A 269 0.25 10.57 -20.36
N TRP A 270 -0.57 9.76 -21.00
CA TRP A 270 -0.28 9.07 -22.25
C TRP A 270 -0.70 9.98 -23.43
N SER A 271 0.24 10.77 -24.04
CA SER A 271 1.54 11.08 -23.48
C SER A 271 1.84 12.59 -23.69
N TYR A 272 3.01 13.04 -23.22
CA TYR A 272 3.64 14.28 -23.62
C TYR A 272 4.66 13.95 -24.71
N PRO A 273 4.28 13.97 -26.03
CA PRO A 273 4.99 13.26 -27.07
C PRO A 273 6.28 13.95 -27.55
N THR A 274 6.60 15.15 -27.03
CA THR A 274 7.79 15.93 -27.43
C THR A 274 8.41 16.68 -26.26
N GLU A 275 9.73 16.95 -26.36
CA GLU A 275 10.45 17.84 -25.44
C GLU A 275 9.73 19.19 -25.25
N SER A 276 9.24 19.78 -26.35
CA SER A 276 8.55 21.09 -26.30
C SER A 276 7.28 21.01 -25.41
N ARG A 277 6.50 19.94 -25.54
CA ARG A 277 5.28 19.76 -24.74
C ARG A 277 5.60 19.53 -23.26
N VAL A 278 6.62 18.75 -22.94
CA VAL A 278 7.09 18.56 -21.56
C VAL A 278 7.50 19.89 -20.92
N ARG A 279 8.26 20.71 -21.66
CA ARG A 279 8.67 22.05 -21.21
C ARG A 279 7.48 23.01 -21.04
N GLU A 280 6.46 22.91 -21.88
CA GLU A 280 5.22 23.68 -21.75
C GLU A 280 4.47 23.32 -20.46
N ILE A 281 4.32 22.02 -20.16
CA ILE A 281 3.71 21.55 -18.92
C ILE A 281 4.47 22.05 -17.69
N ALA A 282 5.79 21.90 -17.69
CA ALA A 282 6.62 22.37 -16.58
C ALA A 282 6.46 23.88 -16.34
N ARG A 283 6.50 24.69 -17.41
CA ARG A 283 6.23 26.15 -17.32
C ARG A 283 4.81 26.43 -16.85
N GLY A 284 3.83 25.59 -17.26
CA GLY A 284 2.42 25.70 -16.83
C GLY A 284 2.27 25.65 -15.32
N PHE A 285 2.93 24.72 -14.67
CA PHE A 285 2.94 24.60 -13.19
C PHE A 285 3.58 25.83 -12.55
N ARG A 286 4.79 26.19 -12.95
CA ARG A 286 5.54 27.30 -12.32
C ARG A 286 4.88 28.66 -12.54
N SER A 287 4.38 28.95 -13.75
CA SER A 287 3.73 30.23 -14.05
C SER A 287 2.40 30.45 -13.34
N ARG A 288 1.73 29.34 -12.92
CA ARG A 288 0.48 29.38 -12.18
C ARG A 288 0.65 29.20 -10.68
N ASN A 289 1.89 29.08 -10.21
CA ASN A 289 2.21 28.80 -8.81
C ASN A 289 1.52 27.54 -8.29
N ILE A 290 1.42 26.49 -9.13
CA ILE A 290 0.89 25.18 -8.74
C ILE A 290 2.08 24.28 -8.44
N PRO A 291 2.21 23.75 -7.20
CA PRO A 291 3.31 22.87 -6.86
C PRO A 291 3.28 21.55 -7.63
N CYS A 292 4.47 21.07 -8.03
CA CYS A 292 4.63 19.76 -8.68
C CYS A 292 6.09 19.31 -8.57
N ASP A 293 6.31 18.06 -8.17
CA ASP A 293 7.66 17.49 -8.05
C ASP A 293 8.06 16.62 -9.24
N MET A 294 7.09 16.02 -9.97
CA MET A 294 7.41 15.02 -10.96
C MET A 294 6.55 15.13 -12.22
N ILE A 295 7.20 14.95 -13.37
CA ILE A 295 6.55 14.78 -14.67
C ILE A 295 6.93 13.39 -15.20
N TYR A 296 5.91 12.65 -15.68
CA TYR A 296 6.09 11.33 -16.28
C TYR A 296 6.21 11.42 -17.80
N LEU A 297 7.04 10.56 -18.36
CA LEU A 297 7.11 10.28 -19.79
C LEU A 297 6.58 8.86 -20.02
N ASP A 298 5.45 8.78 -20.73
CA ASP A 298 4.79 7.55 -21.14
C ASP A 298 5.41 7.02 -22.46
N ILE A 299 4.97 5.89 -22.99
CA ILE A 299 5.64 5.06 -24.00
C ILE A 299 6.18 5.81 -25.23
N ASP A 300 5.65 6.98 -25.58
CA ASP A 300 6.07 7.77 -26.78
C ASP A 300 7.44 8.46 -26.66
N TYR A 301 8.07 8.44 -25.46
CA TYR A 301 9.46 8.92 -25.38
C TYR A 301 10.45 7.95 -26.02
N MET A 302 10.04 6.67 -26.18
CA MET A 302 10.87 5.58 -26.71
C MET A 302 10.93 5.59 -28.24
N ASP A 303 11.99 5.03 -28.80
CA ASP A 303 12.11 4.78 -30.24
C ASP A 303 11.29 3.55 -30.64
N GLY A 304 10.12 3.76 -31.21
CA GLY A 304 9.18 2.70 -31.63
C GLY A 304 8.82 1.77 -30.48
N TYR A 305 8.58 2.33 -29.28
CA TYR A 305 8.23 1.66 -28.02
C TYR A 305 9.28 0.64 -27.53
N ARG A 306 10.52 0.72 -28.05
CA ARG A 306 11.63 -0.08 -27.52
C ARG A 306 12.09 0.50 -26.19
N ILE A 307 11.93 -0.21 -25.11
CA ILE A 307 12.37 0.23 -23.77
C ILE A 307 13.88 0.52 -23.76
N PHE A 308 14.31 1.36 -22.82
CA PHE A 308 15.72 1.82 -22.69
C PHE A 308 16.26 2.57 -23.92
N THR A 309 15.36 3.12 -24.76
CA THR A 309 15.74 3.98 -25.91
C THR A 309 15.07 5.35 -25.82
N TRP A 310 15.57 6.31 -26.59
CA TRP A 310 14.97 7.63 -26.74
C TRP A 310 14.62 7.89 -28.22
N ASN A 311 13.43 8.42 -28.46
CA ASN A 311 13.02 8.90 -29.78
C ASN A 311 13.76 10.22 -30.07
N GLN A 312 14.85 10.14 -30.86
CA GLN A 312 15.73 11.27 -31.14
C GLN A 312 15.04 12.42 -31.90
N LYS A 313 13.91 12.19 -32.58
CA LYS A 313 13.13 13.24 -33.24
C LYS A 313 12.34 14.07 -32.23
N SER A 314 11.73 13.42 -31.27
CA SER A 314 10.87 14.02 -30.24
C SER A 314 11.65 14.51 -29.02
N PHE A 315 12.73 13.81 -28.69
CA PHE A 315 13.63 14.09 -27.55
C PHE A 315 15.09 14.05 -28.01
N PRO A 316 15.55 15.10 -28.73
CA PRO A 316 16.87 15.08 -29.34
C PRO A 316 18.03 15.12 -28.33
N ASP A 317 17.83 15.70 -27.16
CA ASP A 317 18.79 15.74 -26.06
C ASP A 317 18.06 15.53 -24.70
N PRO A 318 17.76 14.29 -24.35
CA PRO A 318 17.02 14.00 -23.13
C PRO A 318 17.82 14.38 -21.87
N THR A 319 19.16 14.30 -21.91
CA THR A 319 20.00 14.68 -20.78
C THR A 319 19.90 16.19 -20.50
N ARG A 320 19.90 17.03 -21.52
CA ARG A 320 19.69 18.46 -21.36
C ARG A 320 18.27 18.75 -20.86
N LEU A 321 17.25 18.13 -21.45
CA LEU A 321 15.87 18.31 -21.02
C LEU A 321 15.72 18.00 -19.52
N ILE A 322 16.20 16.84 -19.08
CA ILE A 322 16.04 16.38 -17.68
C ILE A 322 16.86 17.27 -16.73
N ARG A 323 18.07 17.70 -17.12
CA ARG A 323 18.86 18.65 -16.34
C ARG A 323 18.12 19.99 -16.16
N ASP A 324 17.53 20.53 -17.23
CA ASP A 324 16.81 21.80 -17.19
C ASP A 324 15.55 21.67 -16.31
N LEU A 325 14.77 20.58 -16.45
CA LEU A 325 13.64 20.28 -15.59
C LEU A 325 14.04 20.13 -14.12
N SER A 326 15.19 19.50 -13.86
CA SER A 326 15.72 19.35 -12.49
C SER A 326 16.09 20.71 -11.89
N SER A 327 16.62 21.64 -12.69
CA SER A 327 16.92 23.01 -12.27
C SER A 327 15.65 23.78 -11.90
N ASP A 328 14.52 23.47 -12.57
CA ASP A 328 13.20 24.00 -12.27
C ASP A 328 12.47 23.22 -11.14
N GLY A 329 13.18 22.26 -10.51
CA GLY A 329 12.69 21.47 -9.36
C GLY A 329 11.83 20.26 -9.73
N PHE A 330 11.81 19.82 -10.99
CA PHE A 330 11.10 18.61 -11.39
C PHE A 330 12.00 17.38 -11.41
N LYS A 331 11.50 16.25 -10.95
CA LYS A 331 12.02 14.92 -11.26
C LYS A 331 11.30 14.37 -12.48
N VAL A 332 11.98 13.54 -13.27
CA VAL A 332 11.40 12.84 -14.41
C VAL A 332 11.27 11.37 -14.08
N ALA A 333 10.06 10.84 -14.28
CA ALA A 333 9.80 9.40 -14.28
C ALA A 333 9.55 8.92 -15.71
N VAL A 334 10.00 7.70 -16.03
CA VAL A 334 9.77 7.08 -17.34
C VAL A 334 9.11 5.72 -17.17
N ILE A 335 8.19 5.37 -18.07
CA ILE A 335 7.60 4.03 -18.15
C ILE A 335 8.62 3.04 -18.73
N VAL A 336 8.63 1.82 -18.17
CA VAL A 336 9.45 0.69 -18.65
C VAL A 336 8.60 -0.58 -18.50
N ASP A 337 8.21 -1.15 -19.65
CA ASP A 337 7.44 -2.40 -19.74
C ASP A 337 8.36 -3.63 -19.79
N PRO A 338 7.86 -4.86 -19.56
CA PRO A 338 8.70 -6.05 -19.61
C PRO A 338 9.02 -6.54 -21.03
N GLY A 339 8.27 -6.12 -22.04
CA GLY A 339 8.36 -6.61 -23.41
C GLY A 339 9.60 -6.11 -24.17
N ILE A 340 10.56 -6.99 -24.46
CA ILE A 340 11.75 -6.69 -25.26
C ILE A 340 11.50 -7.06 -26.71
N LYS A 341 11.42 -6.05 -27.62
CA LYS A 341 11.21 -6.30 -29.06
C LYS A 341 12.23 -7.29 -29.61
N THR A 342 11.73 -8.32 -30.29
CA THR A 342 12.57 -9.37 -30.94
C THR A 342 13.15 -8.85 -32.25
N ASP A 343 14.14 -8.00 -32.15
CA ASP A 343 14.83 -7.35 -33.28
C ASP A 343 16.34 -7.56 -33.12
N SER A 344 16.97 -8.22 -34.08
CA SER A 344 18.41 -8.52 -34.04
C SER A 344 19.30 -7.29 -34.12
N SER A 345 18.78 -6.14 -34.56
CA SER A 345 19.48 -4.86 -34.54
C SER A 345 19.41 -4.17 -33.15
N TYR A 346 18.47 -4.57 -32.31
CA TYR A 346 18.24 -3.98 -31.00
C TYR A 346 19.19 -4.55 -29.94
N ALA A 347 20.07 -3.68 -29.41
CA ALA A 347 21.16 -4.11 -28.53
C ALA A 347 20.67 -4.79 -27.25
N VAL A 348 19.56 -4.31 -26.66
CA VAL A 348 18.99 -4.89 -25.44
C VAL A 348 18.49 -6.32 -25.69
N PHE A 349 17.86 -6.59 -26.85
CA PHE A 349 17.45 -7.96 -27.19
C PHE A 349 18.67 -8.87 -27.37
N ARG A 350 19.72 -8.44 -28.10
CA ARG A 350 20.93 -9.25 -28.28
C ARG A 350 21.59 -9.60 -26.95
N SER A 351 21.80 -8.59 -26.09
CA SER A 351 22.41 -8.82 -24.78
C SER A 351 21.54 -9.72 -23.88
N GLY A 352 20.22 -9.63 -24.00
CA GLY A 352 19.28 -10.53 -23.27
C GLY A 352 19.37 -11.98 -23.76
N MET A 353 19.55 -12.20 -25.08
CA MET A 353 19.81 -13.53 -25.65
C MET A 353 21.14 -14.12 -25.15
N GLU A 354 22.21 -13.32 -25.14
CA GLU A 354 23.52 -13.69 -24.62
C GLU A 354 23.47 -14.05 -23.13
N ALA A 355 22.75 -13.25 -22.35
CA ALA A 355 22.54 -13.48 -20.91
C ALA A 355 21.55 -14.61 -20.60
N ARG A 356 20.89 -15.20 -21.61
CA ARG A 356 19.80 -16.19 -21.45
C ARG A 356 18.69 -15.69 -20.52
N ALA A 357 18.36 -14.40 -20.65
CA ALA A 357 17.50 -13.71 -19.70
C ALA A 357 15.99 -13.94 -19.91
N PHE A 358 15.58 -14.66 -20.98
CA PHE A 358 14.18 -14.72 -21.39
C PHE A 358 13.48 -16.04 -20.99
N VAL A 359 12.18 -15.91 -20.70
CA VAL A 359 11.23 -17.03 -20.52
C VAL A 359 11.26 -17.94 -21.75
N ARG A 360 11.12 -19.25 -21.57
CA ARG A 360 11.21 -20.25 -22.63
C ARG A 360 9.94 -21.07 -22.78
N ASN A 361 9.69 -21.51 -23.99
CA ASN A 361 8.70 -22.54 -24.26
C ASN A 361 9.19 -23.92 -23.77
N PRO A 362 8.30 -24.93 -23.61
CA PRO A 362 8.68 -26.30 -23.21
C PRO A 362 9.70 -26.95 -24.13
N ASP A 363 9.76 -26.54 -25.41
CA ASP A 363 10.74 -27.02 -26.39
C ASP A 363 12.12 -26.34 -26.26
N GLY A 364 12.27 -25.41 -25.30
CA GLY A 364 13.51 -24.69 -25.05
C GLY A 364 13.71 -23.43 -25.89
N THR A 365 12.82 -23.11 -26.83
CA THR A 365 12.82 -21.85 -27.59
C THR A 365 12.42 -20.69 -26.70
N VAL A 366 12.82 -19.45 -27.07
CA VAL A 366 12.38 -18.24 -26.34
C VAL A 366 10.89 -18.01 -26.58
N TYR A 367 10.13 -17.83 -25.49
CA TYR A 367 8.72 -17.43 -25.57
C TYR A 367 8.58 -16.04 -26.23
N ARG A 368 7.55 -15.88 -27.05
CA ARG A 368 7.26 -14.62 -27.75
C ARG A 368 5.78 -14.30 -27.68
N GLY A 369 5.44 -13.01 -27.46
CA GLY A 369 4.09 -12.49 -27.46
C GLY A 369 4.06 -11.04 -27.91
N ALA A 370 2.91 -10.54 -28.32
CA ALA A 370 2.76 -9.17 -28.80
C ALA A 370 2.44 -8.20 -27.65
N VAL A 371 3.16 -7.07 -27.62
CA VAL A 371 2.88 -5.88 -26.80
C VAL A 371 3.16 -4.63 -27.64
N TRP A 372 3.31 -3.46 -27.02
CA TRP A 372 3.42 -2.18 -27.74
C TRP A 372 4.42 -2.15 -28.91
N PRO A 373 5.67 -2.63 -28.81
CA PRO A 373 6.59 -2.62 -29.97
C PRO A 373 6.34 -3.76 -30.98
N GLY A 374 5.29 -4.56 -30.81
CA GLY A 374 5.00 -5.77 -31.61
C GLY A 374 5.47 -7.04 -30.91
N ILE A 375 6.03 -8.00 -31.65
CA ILE A 375 6.50 -9.28 -31.10
C ILE A 375 7.71 -9.06 -30.18
N CYS A 376 7.58 -9.49 -28.94
CA CYS A 376 8.54 -9.33 -27.86
C CYS A 376 8.92 -10.65 -27.19
N ALA A 377 10.11 -10.69 -26.59
CA ALA A 377 10.53 -11.66 -25.60
C ALA A 377 10.35 -11.06 -24.20
N PHE A 378 10.11 -11.89 -23.21
CA PHE A 378 9.84 -11.48 -21.82
C PHE A 378 10.96 -11.99 -20.90
N PRO A 379 11.60 -11.10 -20.10
CA PRO A 379 12.63 -11.56 -19.16
C PRO A 379 12.08 -12.53 -18.11
N ASP A 380 12.87 -13.51 -17.74
CA ASP A 380 12.58 -14.41 -16.63
C ASP A 380 13.13 -13.81 -15.33
N PHE A 381 12.35 -12.96 -14.68
CA PHE A 381 12.76 -12.29 -13.45
C PHE A 381 12.94 -13.24 -12.25
N THR A 382 12.55 -14.51 -12.36
CA THR A 382 12.85 -15.51 -11.33
C THR A 382 14.32 -15.93 -11.33
N SER A 383 15.05 -15.68 -12.44
CA SER A 383 16.50 -15.88 -12.56
C SER A 383 17.29 -14.69 -12.00
N GLY A 384 18.24 -14.94 -11.10
CA GLY A 384 19.14 -13.91 -10.56
C GLY A 384 20.02 -13.27 -11.64
N ALA A 385 20.44 -14.05 -12.66
CA ALA A 385 21.20 -13.54 -13.79
C ALA A 385 20.37 -12.59 -14.66
N ALA A 386 19.11 -12.94 -14.93
CA ALA A 386 18.19 -12.09 -15.67
C ALA A 386 17.88 -10.78 -14.92
N ARG A 387 17.67 -10.81 -13.61
CA ARG A 387 17.50 -9.60 -12.79
C ARG A 387 18.73 -8.70 -12.84
N THR A 388 19.95 -9.28 -12.76
CA THR A 388 21.18 -8.49 -12.86
C THR A 388 21.32 -7.84 -14.23
N TRP A 389 21.07 -8.58 -15.31
CA TRP A 389 21.07 -8.09 -16.68
C TRP A 389 20.05 -6.93 -16.85
N TRP A 390 18.80 -7.13 -16.40
CA TRP A 390 17.74 -6.13 -16.43
C TRP A 390 18.15 -4.84 -15.71
N GLY A 391 18.63 -4.96 -14.49
CA GLY A 391 19.06 -3.78 -13.70
C GLY A 391 20.18 -2.98 -14.35
N ASN A 392 21.04 -3.63 -15.14
CA ASN A 392 22.13 -2.94 -15.85
C ASN A 392 21.62 -2.11 -17.05
N GLN A 393 20.44 -2.45 -17.62
CA GLN A 393 19.86 -1.68 -18.73
C GLN A 393 19.44 -0.25 -18.30
N PHE A 394 19.20 -0.02 -17.02
CA PHE A 394 18.81 1.31 -16.50
C PHE A 394 19.96 2.34 -16.54
N ALA A 395 21.20 1.93 -16.78
CA ALA A 395 22.36 2.83 -16.74
C ALA A 395 22.21 4.06 -17.66
N GLY A 396 21.66 3.88 -18.86
CA GLY A 396 21.43 4.98 -19.82
C GLY A 396 20.37 5.98 -19.32
N LEU A 397 19.28 5.50 -18.75
CA LEU A 397 18.20 6.33 -18.19
C LEU A 397 18.67 7.09 -16.94
N VAL A 398 19.36 6.41 -16.03
CA VAL A 398 19.95 7.02 -14.82
C VAL A 398 21.00 8.06 -15.19
N GLY A 399 21.87 7.75 -16.18
CA GLY A 399 22.89 8.67 -16.69
C GLY A 399 22.29 9.92 -17.35
N ALA A 400 21.12 9.81 -17.98
CA ALA A 400 20.38 10.96 -18.50
C ALA A 400 19.73 11.81 -17.40
N GLY A 401 19.67 11.33 -16.15
CA GLY A 401 19.11 12.06 -15.01
C GLY A 401 17.72 11.61 -14.56
N VAL A 402 17.15 10.54 -15.14
CA VAL A 402 15.88 9.95 -14.69
C VAL A 402 16.00 9.48 -13.24
N ARG A 403 14.98 9.75 -12.43
CA ARG A 403 14.95 9.38 -11.00
C ARG A 403 13.70 8.59 -10.57
N GLY A 404 12.64 8.59 -11.37
CA GLY A 404 11.47 7.73 -11.19
C GLY A 404 11.39 6.67 -12.28
N PHE A 405 10.97 5.46 -11.93
CA PHE A 405 10.81 4.36 -12.89
C PHE A 405 9.42 3.74 -12.68
N TRP A 406 8.66 3.69 -13.76
CA TRP A 406 7.30 3.16 -13.75
C TRP A 406 7.29 1.83 -14.49
N ASN A 407 7.15 0.72 -13.74
CA ASN A 407 6.98 -0.61 -14.28
C ASN A 407 5.51 -0.86 -14.56
N ASP A 408 5.15 -0.92 -15.84
CA ASP A 408 3.80 -1.14 -16.32
C ASP A 408 3.71 -2.45 -17.13
N MET A 409 2.50 -2.89 -17.46
CA MET A 409 2.20 -4.08 -18.27
C MET A 409 2.81 -5.37 -17.71
N ASN A 410 3.08 -5.42 -16.41
CA ASN A 410 3.88 -6.47 -15.75
C ASN A 410 3.09 -7.50 -14.96
N GLU A 411 1.84 -7.78 -15.34
CA GLU A 411 1.02 -8.91 -14.86
C GLU A 411 1.61 -10.29 -15.22
N PRO A 412 2.28 -10.54 -16.36
CA PRO A 412 2.58 -9.73 -17.56
C PRO A 412 1.46 -9.75 -18.61
N SER A 413 1.23 -8.57 -19.22
CA SER A 413 0.24 -8.44 -20.29
C SER A 413 0.79 -8.91 -21.64
N VAL A 414 -0.03 -9.68 -22.39
CA VAL A 414 0.26 -10.14 -23.77
C VAL A 414 -1.00 -9.96 -24.62
N PHE A 415 -0.92 -9.19 -25.70
CA PHE A 415 -2.11 -8.70 -26.43
C PHE A 415 -2.77 -9.71 -27.35
N ASP A 416 -1.98 -10.58 -27.98
CA ASP A 416 -2.40 -11.47 -29.06
C ASP A 416 -2.86 -12.88 -28.61
N VAL A 417 -3.06 -13.07 -27.30
CA VAL A 417 -3.54 -14.34 -26.73
C VAL A 417 -4.81 -14.13 -25.90
N PRO A 418 -5.74 -15.12 -25.88
CA PRO A 418 -7.00 -15.01 -25.14
C PRO A 418 -6.82 -14.84 -23.63
N THR A 419 -5.76 -15.45 -23.06
CA THR A 419 -5.44 -15.39 -21.63
C THR A 419 -4.84 -14.07 -21.21
N LYS A 420 -4.47 -13.19 -22.16
CA LYS A 420 -3.82 -11.91 -21.94
C LYS A 420 -2.50 -11.98 -21.13
N THR A 421 -1.89 -13.16 -21.06
CA THR A 421 -0.62 -13.36 -20.35
C THR A 421 0.27 -14.38 -21.08
N ILE A 422 1.49 -14.55 -20.61
CA ILE A 422 2.42 -15.58 -21.06
C ILE A 422 1.76 -16.96 -20.93
N ASP A 423 2.06 -17.88 -21.87
CA ASP A 423 1.54 -19.25 -21.83
C ASP A 423 1.86 -19.92 -20.49
N LEU A 424 0.85 -20.52 -19.86
CA LEU A 424 0.96 -21.08 -18.52
C LEU A 424 1.95 -22.25 -18.44
N THR A 425 2.27 -22.88 -19.57
CA THR A 425 3.27 -23.96 -19.67
C THR A 425 4.68 -23.45 -19.91
N ALA A 426 4.86 -22.15 -20.20
CA ALA A 426 6.19 -21.56 -20.39
C ALA A 426 7.07 -21.75 -19.14
N LEU A 427 8.36 -21.95 -19.38
CA LEU A 427 9.32 -22.35 -18.36
C LEU A 427 10.05 -21.14 -17.77
N HIS A 428 10.15 -21.15 -16.45
CA HIS A 428 10.90 -20.20 -15.63
C HIS A 428 12.02 -20.92 -14.85
N ASP A 429 13.10 -20.21 -14.58
CA ASP A 429 14.23 -20.68 -13.76
C ASP A 429 13.79 -21.00 -12.32
N ASP A 430 12.84 -20.25 -11.78
CA ASP A 430 12.34 -20.39 -10.40
C ASP A 430 13.47 -20.47 -9.35
N GLY A 431 14.50 -19.61 -9.49
CA GLY A 431 15.68 -19.61 -8.62
C GLY A 431 16.48 -20.92 -8.68
N GLY A 432 16.58 -21.53 -9.86
CA GLY A 432 17.29 -22.77 -10.13
C GLY A 432 16.48 -24.06 -9.92
N LEU A 433 15.20 -23.97 -9.50
CA LEU A 433 14.36 -25.16 -9.28
C LEU A 433 13.59 -25.57 -10.55
N GLY A 434 13.35 -24.63 -11.45
CA GLY A 434 12.57 -24.81 -12.67
C GLY A 434 11.07 -25.04 -12.41
N THR A 435 10.23 -24.24 -13.04
CA THR A 435 8.76 -24.44 -12.99
C THR A 435 8.07 -23.75 -14.16
N THR A 436 6.76 -23.81 -14.21
CA THR A 436 5.95 -23.19 -15.25
C THR A 436 5.45 -21.80 -14.87
N HIS A 437 5.02 -21.03 -15.88
CA HIS A 437 4.40 -19.72 -15.68
C HIS A 437 3.14 -19.79 -14.79
N ALA A 438 2.39 -20.88 -14.86
CA ALA A 438 1.21 -21.09 -14.01
C ALA A 438 1.51 -20.91 -12.51
N LYS A 439 2.71 -21.29 -12.04
CA LYS A 439 3.13 -21.09 -10.65
C LYS A 439 3.72 -19.70 -10.40
N ASN A 440 4.41 -19.11 -11.39
CA ASN A 440 5.20 -17.88 -11.21
C ASN A 440 4.51 -16.62 -11.75
N HIS A 441 3.32 -16.72 -12.33
CA HIS A 441 2.58 -15.62 -12.90
C HIS A 441 2.41 -14.46 -11.90
N ASN A 442 1.85 -14.72 -10.72
CA ASN A 442 1.53 -13.68 -9.74
C ASN A 442 2.77 -12.94 -9.20
N ILE A 443 3.96 -13.55 -9.27
CA ILE A 443 5.20 -12.92 -8.80
C ILE A 443 5.99 -12.21 -9.90
N TYR A 444 5.56 -12.32 -11.16
CA TYR A 444 6.30 -11.75 -12.29
C TYR A 444 6.52 -10.24 -12.14
N GLY A 445 5.47 -9.48 -11.84
CA GLY A 445 5.55 -8.05 -11.62
C GLY A 445 6.41 -7.67 -10.41
N MET A 446 6.28 -8.39 -9.31
CA MET A 446 7.09 -8.20 -8.12
C MET A 446 8.60 -8.41 -8.42
N GLU A 447 8.96 -9.49 -9.11
CA GLU A 447 10.36 -9.79 -9.41
C GLU A 447 10.94 -8.85 -10.48
N MET A 448 10.11 -8.33 -11.43
CA MET A 448 10.51 -7.23 -12.31
C MET A 448 10.83 -5.96 -11.51
N THR A 449 9.95 -5.60 -10.60
CA THR A 449 10.12 -4.43 -9.74
C THR A 449 11.34 -4.56 -8.85
N ARG A 450 11.57 -5.76 -8.30
CA ARG A 450 12.80 -6.09 -7.57
C ARG A 450 14.05 -5.91 -8.43
N ALA A 451 14.03 -6.41 -9.67
CA ALA A 451 15.15 -6.28 -10.60
C ALA A 451 15.46 -4.80 -10.92
N THR A 452 14.39 -3.99 -11.09
CA THR A 452 14.49 -2.54 -11.29
C THR A 452 15.07 -1.87 -10.04
N TYR A 453 14.52 -2.14 -8.86
CA TYR A 453 14.96 -1.57 -7.59
C TYR A 453 16.44 -1.90 -7.29
N GLU A 454 16.81 -3.17 -7.39
CA GLU A 454 18.19 -3.64 -7.16
C GLU A 454 19.16 -3.01 -8.17
N GLY A 455 18.75 -2.87 -9.44
CA GLY A 455 19.53 -2.22 -10.50
C GLY A 455 19.76 -0.74 -10.22
N VAL A 456 18.70 0.01 -9.96
CA VAL A 456 18.76 1.44 -9.64
C VAL A 456 19.59 1.71 -8.37
N ARG A 457 19.43 0.87 -7.35
CA ARG A 457 20.24 0.92 -6.11
C ARG A 457 21.73 0.77 -6.37
N ARG A 458 22.15 -0.10 -7.31
CA ARG A 458 23.57 -0.24 -7.70
C ARG A 458 24.08 0.98 -8.45
N LEU A 459 23.24 1.58 -9.30
CA LEU A 459 23.59 2.75 -10.10
C LEU A 459 23.58 4.06 -9.27
N LEU A 460 22.74 4.16 -8.25
CA LEU A 460 22.55 5.30 -7.36
C LEU A 460 22.62 4.84 -5.89
N PRO A 461 23.80 4.43 -5.40
CA PRO A 461 23.91 3.76 -4.09
C PRO A 461 23.53 4.67 -2.91
N ASN A 462 23.61 5.99 -3.08
CA ASN A 462 23.32 6.96 -2.04
C ASN A 462 21.93 7.59 -2.14
N GLU A 463 21.17 7.35 -3.24
CA GLU A 463 19.82 7.89 -3.44
C GLU A 463 18.77 6.81 -3.20
N ARG A 464 17.65 7.17 -2.56
CA ARG A 464 16.47 6.28 -2.43
C ARG A 464 15.78 6.16 -3.77
N PRO A 465 15.60 4.95 -4.34
CA PRO A 465 14.84 4.76 -5.57
C PRO A 465 13.36 5.09 -5.40
N PHE A 466 12.73 5.59 -6.44
CA PHE A 466 11.28 5.59 -6.57
C PHE A 466 10.88 4.74 -7.77
N ILE A 467 10.23 3.64 -7.49
CA ILE A 467 9.65 2.74 -8.48
C ILE A 467 8.13 2.72 -8.25
N LEU A 468 7.37 2.80 -9.33
CA LEU A 468 5.93 2.65 -9.35
C LEU A 468 5.60 1.39 -10.15
N THR A 469 4.71 0.53 -9.67
CA THR A 469 4.34 -0.71 -10.37
C THR A 469 2.83 -0.87 -10.48
N ARG A 470 2.35 -1.44 -11.61
CA ARG A 470 0.94 -1.80 -11.80
C ARG A 470 0.64 -3.14 -11.16
N ALA A 471 1.47 -4.15 -11.38
CA ALA A 471 1.26 -5.49 -10.86
C ALA A 471 2.34 -5.90 -9.87
N SER A 472 1.94 -6.61 -8.81
CA SER A 472 2.85 -7.16 -7.80
C SER A 472 2.22 -8.30 -7.00
N TYR A 473 2.94 -8.79 -5.99
CA TYR A 473 2.54 -9.84 -5.06
C TYR A 473 2.87 -9.42 -3.63
N ALA A 474 2.41 -10.19 -2.63
CA ALA A 474 2.77 -9.97 -1.23
C ALA A 474 4.28 -9.85 -1.03
N GLY A 475 4.75 -8.80 -0.36
CA GLY A 475 6.17 -8.49 -0.20
C GLY A 475 6.72 -7.54 -1.28
N GLY A 476 5.93 -7.15 -2.29
CA GLY A 476 6.36 -6.21 -3.33
C GLY A 476 6.56 -4.78 -2.84
N GLU A 477 5.94 -4.40 -1.72
CA GLU A 477 6.15 -3.12 -1.05
C GLU A 477 7.61 -2.83 -0.70
N ARG A 478 8.44 -3.85 -0.61
CA ARG A 478 9.91 -3.72 -0.44
C ARG A 478 10.58 -2.97 -1.58
N TYR A 479 9.95 -2.90 -2.73
CA TYR A 479 10.57 -2.44 -3.98
C TYR A 479 9.87 -1.26 -4.62
N SER A 480 8.56 -1.07 -4.37
CA SER A 480 7.78 -0.07 -5.12
C SER A 480 6.59 0.52 -4.38
N ALA A 481 6.18 1.70 -4.85
CA ALA A 481 4.82 2.19 -4.76
C ALA A 481 3.92 1.48 -5.78
N ALA A 482 2.59 1.61 -5.63
CA ALA A 482 1.60 1.04 -6.53
C ALA A 482 0.46 2.03 -6.81
N TRP A 483 -0.30 1.77 -7.88
CA TRP A 483 -1.58 2.45 -8.12
C TRP A 483 -2.65 1.42 -8.49
N THR A 484 -3.90 1.83 -8.47
CA THR A 484 -5.06 0.94 -8.69
C THR A 484 -5.39 0.72 -10.17
N GLY A 485 -4.39 0.72 -11.06
CA GLY A 485 -4.55 0.48 -12.49
C GLY A 485 -5.44 1.50 -13.21
N ASP A 486 -6.04 1.08 -14.32
CA ASP A 486 -6.69 1.91 -15.32
C ASP A 486 -8.17 2.18 -14.96
N ASN A 487 -8.38 3.13 -14.06
CA ASN A 487 -9.69 3.56 -13.58
C ASN A 487 -10.42 4.51 -14.55
N VAL A 488 -11.71 4.77 -14.31
CA VAL A 488 -12.56 5.61 -15.16
C VAL A 488 -12.86 6.95 -14.46
N ALA A 489 -12.96 8.03 -15.25
CA ALA A 489 -13.36 9.35 -14.80
C ALA A 489 -14.85 9.40 -14.43
N SER A 490 -15.22 8.85 -13.28
CA SER A 490 -16.58 8.78 -12.76
C SER A 490 -16.63 8.90 -11.24
N TRP A 491 -17.77 9.32 -10.72
CA TRP A 491 -18.05 9.37 -9.28
C TRP A 491 -17.99 7.98 -8.62
N GLU A 492 -18.42 6.94 -9.34
CA GLU A 492 -18.30 5.56 -8.88
C GLU A 492 -16.85 5.17 -8.63
N HIS A 493 -15.95 5.51 -9.56
CA HIS A 493 -14.52 5.21 -9.40
C HIS A 493 -13.84 6.09 -8.36
N LEU A 494 -14.26 7.34 -8.17
CA LEU A 494 -13.80 8.16 -7.05
C LEU A 494 -14.17 7.50 -5.71
N ALA A 495 -15.44 7.09 -5.55
CA ALA A 495 -15.91 6.41 -4.34
C ALA A 495 -15.17 5.08 -4.11
N MET A 496 -14.96 4.29 -5.17
CA MET A 496 -14.30 2.99 -5.12
C MET A 496 -12.79 3.10 -4.86
N ALA A 497 -12.15 4.18 -5.26
CA ALA A 497 -10.71 4.40 -5.00
C ALA A 497 -10.37 4.37 -3.50
N ILE A 498 -11.28 4.81 -2.63
CA ILE A 498 -11.07 4.83 -1.18
C ILE A 498 -10.92 3.41 -0.62
N PRO A 499 -11.94 2.51 -0.70
CA PRO A 499 -11.82 1.15 -0.17
C PRO A 499 -10.73 0.32 -0.84
N MET A 500 -10.42 0.55 -2.13
CA MET A 500 -9.31 -0.12 -2.82
C MET A 500 -7.97 0.27 -2.19
N CYS A 501 -7.70 1.57 -2.04
CA CYS A 501 -6.47 2.05 -1.40
C CYS A 501 -6.39 1.61 0.08
N LEU A 502 -7.50 1.58 0.81
CA LEU A 502 -7.55 1.10 2.19
C LEU A 502 -7.22 -0.39 2.30
N ASN A 503 -7.81 -1.25 1.45
CA ASN A 503 -7.51 -2.68 1.44
C ASN A 503 -6.05 -2.95 1.06
N MET A 504 -5.50 -2.24 0.07
CA MET A 504 -4.08 -2.32 -0.29
C MET A 504 -3.19 -1.91 0.89
N SER A 505 -3.49 -0.79 1.55
CA SER A 505 -2.73 -0.29 2.70
C SER A 505 -2.67 -1.30 3.85
N VAL A 506 -3.81 -1.90 4.24
CA VAL A 506 -3.85 -2.89 5.31
C VAL A 506 -3.43 -4.29 4.86
N SER A 507 -3.17 -4.49 3.58
CA SER A 507 -2.54 -5.70 3.03
C SER A 507 -1.02 -5.58 2.88
N GLY A 508 -0.41 -4.51 3.42
CA GLY A 508 1.05 -4.33 3.44
C GLY A 508 1.60 -3.42 2.33
N GLN A 509 0.75 -2.87 1.44
CA GLN A 509 1.16 -1.91 0.39
C GLN A 509 0.80 -0.47 0.79
N PRO A 510 1.58 0.19 1.67
CA PRO A 510 1.21 1.50 2.24
C PRO A 510 1.41 2.67 1.28
N PHE A 511 2.24 2.53 0.23
CA PHE A 511 2.47 3.58 -0.76
C PHE A 511 1.59 3.32 -1.98
N ILE A 512 0.33 3.73 -1.90
CA ILE A 512 -0.74 3.48 -2.86
C ILE A 512 -1.50 4.76 -3.19
N GLY A 513 -2.09 4.82 -4.39
CA GLY A 513 -3.05 5.83 -4.82
C GLY A 513 -3.80 5.37 -6.06
N ALA A 514 -4.78 6.14 -6.48
CA ALA A 514 -5.51 5.96 -7.74
C ALA A 514 -5.17 7.11 -8.69
N ASP A 515 -5.32 6.91 -9.99
CA ASP A 515 -5.14 7.99 -10.96
C ASP A 515 -6.21 9.07 -10.75
N ILE A 516 -5.75 10.25 -10.35
CA ILE A 516 -6.62 11.40 -10.03
C ILE A 516 -7.32 11.89 -11.30
N GLY A 517 -8.65 11.98 -11.22
CA GLY A 517 -9.50 12.33 -12.35
C GLY A 517 -9.84 11.16 -13.27
N GLY A 518 -9.40 9.92 -12.92
CA GLY A 518 -9.55 8.71 -13.72
C GLY A 518 -8.61 8.67 -14.92
N PHE A 519 -8.12 7.49 -15.30
CA PHE A 519 -7.28 7.29 -16.48
C PHE A 519 -8.11 7.43 -17.76
N ILE A 520 -9.20 6.67 -17.87
CA ILE A 520 -10.11 6.63 -19.04
C ILE A 520 -11.23 7.66 -18.84
N GLY A 521 -11.57 8.39 -19.92
CA GLY A 521 -12.63 9.39 -19.91
C GLY A 521 -12.16 10.77 -19.42
N HIS A 522 -13.10 11.71 -19.33
CA HIS A 522 -12.82 13.10 -18.96
C HIS A 522 -13.70 13.54 -17.79
N PRO A 523 -13.12 13.88 -16.63
CA PRO A 523 -13.88 14.34 -15.48
C PRO A 523 -14.44 15.75 -15.69
N SER A 524 -15.55 16.08 -15.02
CA SER A 524 -15.99 17.45 -14.82
C SER A 524 -14.97 18.19 -13.92
N GLY A 525 -15.03 19.53 -13.88
CA GLY A 525 -14.19 20.31 -12.98
C GLY A 525 -14.42 19.94 -11.52
N GLU A 526 -15.67 19.68 -11.13
CA GLU A 526 -16.00 19.23 -9.77
C GLU A 526 -15.42 17.87 -9.45
N LEU A 527 -15.62 16.87 -10.32
CA LEU A 527 -15.09 15.53 -10.12
C LEU A 527 -13.56 15.54 -9.99
N PHE A 528 -12.87 16.32 -10.84
CA PHE A 528 -11.41 16.43 -10.76
C PHE A 528 -10.97 17.09 -9.43
N ALA A 529 -11.62 18.17 -9.02
CA ALA A 529 -11.31 18.86 -7.76
C ALA A 529 -11.55 17.95 -6.55
N ARG A 530 -12.67 17.22 -6.49
CA ARG A 530 -12.98 16.27 -5.41
C ARG A 530 -11.98 15.10 -5.39
N TRP A 531 -11.55 14.63 -6.57
CA TRP A 531 -10.53 13.58 -6.63
C TRP A 531 -9.16 14.08 -6.20
N LEU A 532 -8.85 15.32 -6.54
CA LEU A 532 -7.61 15.97 -6.10
C LEU A 532 -7.59 16.18 -4.57
N GLU A 533 -8.74 16.53 -3.97
CA GLU A 533 -8.93 16.61 -2.52
C GLU A 533 -8.66 15.25 -1.84
N LEU A 534 -9.21 14.15 -2.35
CA LEU A 534 -8.86 12.80 -1.89
C LEU A 534 -7.36 12.54 -2.05
N GLY A 535 -6.78 12.92 -3.19
CA GLY A 535 -5.36 12.75 -3.53
C GLY A 535 -4.41 13.40 -2.52
N VAL A 536 -4.82 14.48 -1.83
CA VAL A 536 -4.02 15.08 -0.74
C VAL A 536 -3.74 14.05 0.36
N PHE A 537 -4.67 13.13 0.59
CA PHE A 537 -4.64 12.13 1.67
C PHE A 537 -4.43 10.69 1.16
N THR A 538 -4.01 10.51 -0.09
CA THR A 538 -3.43 9.25 -0.56
C THR A 538 -1.91 9.36 -0.58
N PRO A 539 -1.13 8.33 -0.19
CA PRO A 539 0.33 8.39 -0.25
C PRO A 539 0.87 8.75 -1.63
N LEU A 540 0.38 8.13 -2.71
CA LEU A 540 0.67 8.50 -4.09
C LEU A 540 -0.35 9.52 -4.59
N MET A 541 0.11 10.71 -4.98
CA MET A 541 -0.74 11.80 -5.50
C MET A 541 -0.39 12.07 -6.96
N ARG A 542 -0.94 11.25 -7.89
CA ARG A 542 -0.64 11.30 -9.33
C ARG A 542 -1.93 11.53 -10.14
N ALA A 543 -1.94 12.54 -11.02
CA ALA A 543 -2.92 12.64 -12.10
C ALA A 543 -2.40 11.93 -13.35
N HIS A 544 -3.26 11.17 -14.03
CA HIS A 544 -2.93 10.47 -15.28
C HIS A 544 -4.13 10.46 -16.24
N SER A 545 -3.86 10.31 -17.54
CA SER A 545 -4.88 10.33 -18.58
C SER A 545 -4.46 9.48 -19.78
N VAL A 546 -5.41 8.74 -20.34
CA VAL A 546 -5.22 7.96 -21.56
C VAL A 546 -5.05 8.87 -22.79
N ILE A 547 -4.49 8.32 -23.89
CA ILE A 547 -4.37 8.96 -25.19
C ILE A 547 -5.75 9.34 -25.75
N ASN A 548 -5.82 10.42 -26.53
CA ASN A 548 -7.01 10.94 -27.20
C ASN A 548 -8.10 11.51 -26.28
N GLU A 549 -7.89 11.56 -24.97
CA GLU A 549 -8.74 12.27 -24.05
C GLU A 549 -8.30 13.73 -23.87
N LYS A 550 -9.17 14.58 -23.29
CA LYS A 550 -8.81 15.95 -22.92
C LYS A 550 -7.68 15.97 -21.88
N ASN A 551 -7.00 17.07 -21.83
CA ASN A 551 -5.97 17.30 -20.83
C ASN A 551 -6.56 17.26 -19.41
N LYS A 552 -5.77 16.82 -18.43
CA LYS A 552 -6.12 16.73 -17.00
C LYS A 552 -5.11 17.46 -16.09
N GLU A 553 -4.41 18.42 -16.65
CA GLU A 553 -3.61 19.32 -15.82
C GLU A 553 -4.55 20.17 -14.93
N PRO A 554 -4.10 20.59 -13.72
CA PRO A 554 -4.98 21.26 -12.75
C PRO A 554 -5.67 22.56 -13.27
N TRP A 555 -5.19 23.13 -14.36
CA TRP A 555 -5.72 24.37 -14.97
C TRP A 555 -6.66 24.16 -16.15
N GLU A 556 -7.00 22.95 -16.54
CA GLU A 556 -7.80 22.65 -17.73
C GLU A 556 -9.32 22.85 -17.52
N TYR A 557 -9.76 23.19 -16.29
CA TYR A 557 -11.18 23.25 -15.90
C TYR A 557 -11.67 24.68 -15.68
N GLY A 558 -10.95 25.70 -16.17
CA GLY A 558 -11.27 27.11 -16.01
C GLY A 558 -10.71 27.71 -14.71
N ASP A 559 -10.77 29.06 -14.60
CA ASP A 559 -10.06 29.81 -13.55
C ASP A 559 -10.51 29.44 -12.13
N VAL A 560 -11.82 29.25 -11.91
CA VAL A 560 -12.38 28.90 -10.59
C VAL A 560 -11.79 27.57 -10.11
N TYR A 561 -11.79 26.53 -10.96
CA TYR A 561 -11.22 25.24 -10.60
C TYR A 561 -9.70 25.27 -10.56
N THR A 562 -9.05 26.13 -11.34
CA THR A 562 -7.60 26.33 -11.27
C THR A 562 -7.20 26.82 -9.88
N ASP A 563 -7.94 27.78 -9.31
CA ASP A 563 -7.69 28.30 -7.97
C ASP A 563 -7.97 27.24 -6.88
N ILE A 564 -9.09 26.52 -6.99
CA ILE A 564 -9.43 25.40 -6.08
C ILE A 564 -8.34 24.33 -6.11
N ASN A 565 -7.94 23.89 -7.30
CA ASN A 565 -6.94 22.85 -7.48
C ASN A 565 -5.56 23.28 -6.96
N ARG A 566 -5.18 24.57 -7.17
CA ARG A 566 -3.95 25.15 -6.61
C ARG A 566 -3.95 25.09 -5.09
N GLU A 567 -5.02 25.55 -4.45
CA GLU A 567 -5.12 25.53 -2.98
C GLU A 567 -5.15 24.10 -2.41
N THR A 568 -5.81 23.18 -3.10
CA THR A 568 -5.80 21.74 -2.75
C THR A 568 -4.40 21.15 -2.82
N ILE A 569 -3.65 21.43 -3.88
CA ILE A 569 -2.26 20.97 -4.00
C ILE A 569 -1.37 21.67 -2.95
N ASN A 570 -1.57 22.98 -2.70
CA ASN A 570 -0.88 23.72 -1.63
C ASN A 570 -1.10 23.07 -0.26
N LEU A 571 -2.30 22.56 0.04
CA LEU A 571 -2.57 21.82 1.27
C LEU A 571 -1.68 20.57 1.40
N ARG A 572 -1.49 19.82 0.32
CA ARG A 572 -0.56 18.66 0.29
C ARG A 572 0.84 19.08 0.70
N TYR A 573 1.35 20.16 0.12
CA TYR A 573 2.71 20.64 0.40
C TYR A 573 2.85 21.20 1.82
N ARG A 574 1.81 21.85 2.35
CA ARG A 574 1.82 22.26 3.77
C ARG A 574 1.84 21.07 4.71
N LEU A 575 1.17 19.97 4.38
CA LEU A 575 1.08 18.76 5.19
C LEU A 575 2.28 17.79 5.01
N LEU A 576 3.23 18.08 4.11
CA LEU A 576 4.36 17.16 3.86
C LEU A 576 5.13 16.73 5.12
N PRO A 577 5.37 17.58 6.14
CA PRO A 577 6.02 17.13 7.38
C PRO A 577 5.21 16.04 8.12
N TYR A 578 3.89 16.16 8.16
CA TYR A 578 2.99 15.16 8.73
C TYR A 578 2.95 13.88 7.88
N ILE A 579 2.80 14.03 6.56
CA ILE A 579 2.76 12.92 5.60
C ILE A 579 4.07 12.13 5.66
N TYR A 580 5.21 12.81 5.65
CA TYR A 580 6.53 12.17 5.69
C TYR A 580 6.75 11.43 7.01
N THR A 581 6.29 12.01 8.13
CA THR A 581 6.28 11.35 9.44
C THR A 581 5.46 10.06 9.42
N ALA A 582 4.26 10.08 8.81
CA ALA A 582 3.42 8.89 8.68
C ALA A 582 4.07 7.81 7.79
N MET A 583 4.76 8.21 6.72
CA MET A 583 5.50 7.29 5.84
C MET A 583 6.74 6.71 6.53
N ALA A 584 7.45 7.48 7.36
CA ALA A 584 8.53 6.96 8.21
C ALA A 584 7.99 5.95 9.23
N GLY A 585 6.80 6.19 9.79
CA GLY A 585 6.06 5.25 10.62
C GLY A 585 5.74 3.95 9.88
N ALA A 586 5.25 4.03 8.63
CA ALA A 586 4.96 2.88 7.79
C ALA A 586 6.22 2.05 7.48
N SER A 587 7.33 2.71 7.16
CA SER A 587 8.62 2.06 6.92
C SER A 587 9.17 1.33 8.16
N SER A 588 8.99 1.89 9.36
CA SER A 588 9.54 1.34 10.60
C SER A 588 8.64 0.30 11.27
N SER A 589 7.31 0.47 11.21
CA SER A 589 6.33 -0.36 11.92
C SER A 589 5.44 -1.20 11.03
N GLY A 590 5.34 -0.87 9.73
CA GLY A 590 4.38 -1.44 8.78
C GLY A 590 2.98 -0.84 8.87
N ILE A 591 2.72 0.11 9.78
CA ILE A 591 1.40 0.73 9.94
C ILE A 591 1.24 1.86 8.92
N PRO A 592 0.27 1.78 7.98
CA PRO A 592 0.17 2.72 6.86
C PRO A 592 -0.31 4.10 7.29
N ALA A 593 -0.11 5.09 6.41
CA ALA A 593 -0.67 6.43 6.59
C ALA A 593 -2.19 6.43 6.43
N MET A 594 -2.72 5.80 5.37
CA MET A 594 -4.16 5.69 5.09
C MET A 594 -4.72 4.41 5.75
N ARG A 595 -5.72 4.55 6.65
CA ARG A 595 -6.20 3.46 7.51
C ARG A 595 -7.73 3.42 7.56
N PRO A 596 -8.37 2.24 7.36
CA PRO A 596 -9.82 2.11 7.54
C PRO A 596 -10.25 2.47 8.97
N MET A 597 -11.45 2.99 9.12
CA MET A 597 -12.02 3.30 10.44
C MET A 597 -12.05 2.07 11.35
N VAL A 598 -12.46 0.92 10.84
CA VAL A 598 -12.49 -0.35 11.58
C VAL A 598 -11.10 -0.84 12.03
N PHE A 599 -10.04 -0.43 11.36
CA PHE A 599 -8.66 -0.76 11.73
C PHE A 599 -8.16 0.07 12.94
N GLU A 600 -8.66 1.30 13.06
CA GLU A 600 -8.35 2.20 14.17
C GLU A 600 -9.28 2.02 15.37
N PHE A 601 -10.56 1.67 15.12
CA PHE A 601 -11.62 1.57 16.10
C PHE A 601 -12.40 0.24 15.95
N PRO A 602 -11.73 -0.91 16.11
CA PRO A 602 -12.34 -2.21 15.83
C PRO A 602 -13.48 -2.58 16.80
N GLU A 603 -13.58 -1.90 17.95
CA GLU A 603 -14.65 -2.09 18.93
C GLU A 603 -15.95 -1.37 18.56
N ASP A 604 -15.88 -0.37 17.67
CA ASP A 604 -17.05 0.39 17.24
C ASP A 604 -17.68 -0.25 15.99
N ALA A 605 -18.77 -0.98 16.19
CA ALA A 605 -19.45 -1.71 15.13
C ALA A 605 -19.97 -0.83 13.97
N ARG A 606 -20.11 0.50 14.17
CA ARG A 606 -20.52 1.44 13.11
C ARG A 606 -19.52 1.46 11.96
N PHE A 607 -18.24 1.24 12.27
CA PHE A 607 -17.16 1.30 11.30
C PHE A 607 -16.93 0.01 10.51
N ALA A 608 -17.68 -1.04 10.78
CA ALA A 608 -17.52 -2.32 10.09
C ALA A 608 -17.75 -2.21 8.56
N GLU A 609 -18.66 -1.34 8.13
CA GLU A 609 -19.00 -1.15 6.71
C GLU A 609 -18.56 0.22 6.16
N THR A 610 -17.91 1.07 6.98
CA THR A 610 -17.49 2.42 6.58
C THR A 610 -16.36 2.36 5.56
N ALA A 611 -16.61 2.84 4.35
CA ALA A 611 -15.70 2.72 3.21
C ALA A 611 -15.33 4.07 2.54
N ASP A 612 -15.95 5.18 2.97
CA ASP A 612 -15.86 6.49 2.32
C ASP A 612 -15.28 7.59 3.24
N GLU A 613 -14.79 7.17 4.43
CA GLU A 613 -13.97 7.98 5.33
C GLU A 613 -12.91 7.12 6.00
N PHE A 614 -11.82 7.74 6.42
CA PHE A 614 -10.65 7.02 6.91
C PHE A 614 -9.77 7.88 7.83
N MET A 615 -8.93 7.23 8.63
CA MET A 615 -7.85 7.91 9.34
C MET A 615 -6.62 8.07 8.43
N PHE A 616 -6.05 9.26 8.40
CA PHE A 616 -4.75 9.53 7.79
C PHE A 616 -3.72 9.83 8.88
N GLY A 617 -2.72 8.96 9.03
CA GLY A 617 -1.93 8.89 10.26
C GLY A 617 -2.78 8.46 11.45
N SER A 618 -2.36 8.84 12.66
CA SER A 618 -3.11 8.61 13.91
C SER A 618 -4.10 9.71 14.25
N ASP A 619 -3.97 10.88 13.59
CA ASP A 619 -4.49 12.12 14.12
C ASP A 619 -5.54 12.80 13.25
N LEU A 620 -5.60 12.51 11.95
CA LEU A 620 -6.55 13.13 11.02
C LEU A 620 -7.62 12.15 10.56
N LEU A 621 -8.90 12.50 10.78
CA LEU A 621 -10.06 11.85 10.14
C LEU A 621 -10.36 12.63 8.85
N VAL A 622 -10.44 11.92 7.73
CA VAL A 622 -10.67 12.47 6.39
C VAL A 622 -11.98 11.90 5.84
N ALA A 623 -12.89 12.78 5.43
CA ALA A 623 -14.21 12.40 4.91
C ALA A 623 -14.46 13.05 3.53
N PRO A 624 -13.96 12.45 2.43
CA PRO A 624 -14.13 13.00 1.09
C PRO A 624 -15.60 13.07 0.66
N VAL A 625 -15.93 14.01 -0.23
CA VAL A 625 -17.21 14.02 -0.94
C VAL A 625 -17.09 13.15 -2.18
N VAL A 626 -17.96 12.16 -2.30
CA VAL A 626 -17.94 11.15 -3.36
C VAL A 626 -19.21 11.15 -4.22
N THR A 627 -20.07 12.15 -4.05
CA THR A 627 -21.32 12.32 -4.79
C THR A 627 -21.34 13.68 -5.46
N GLU A 628 -21.80 13.74 -6.71
CA GLU A 628 -21.87 14.96 -7.50
C GLU A 628 -22.82 15.99 -6.88
N GLY A 629 -22.37 17.25 -6.79
CA GLY A 629 -23.16 18.37 -6.32
C GLY A 629 -23.35 18.44 -4.80
N ASP A 630 -22.83 17.49 -4.03
CA ASP A 630 -22.95 17.51 -2.58
C ASP A 630 -22.07 18.60 -1.97
N LEU A 631 -22.71 19.54 -1.26
CA LEU A 631 -22.05 20.61 -0.51
C LEU A 631 -22.03 20.35 1.01
N ARG A 632 -22.51 19.18 1.42
CA ARG A 632 -22.49 18.70 2.81
C ARG A 632 -22.12 17.22 2.85
N ARG A 633 -21.46 16.81 3.92
CA ARG A 633 -21.01 15.42 4.14
C ARG A 633 -21.46 14.98 5.54
N SER A 634 -22.10 13.79 5.63
CA SER A 634 -22.30 13.13 6.92
C SER A 634 -21.00 12.41 7.30
N VAL A 635 -20.45 12.70 8.46
CA VAL A 635 -19.19 12.11 8.97
C VAL A 635 -19.50 11.33 10.24
N ASP A 636 -19.04 10.08 10.30
CA ASP A 636 -19.18 9.22 11.46
C ASP A 636 -17.99 9.41 12.42
N PHE A 637 -18.17 10.24 13.44
CA PHE A 637 -17.10 10.52 14.39
C PHE A 637 -16.96 9.39 15.42
N PRO A 638 -15.73 8.85 15.61
CA PRO A 638 -15.43 8.00 16.75
C PRO A 638 -15.65 8.72 18.09
N GLN A 639 -15.79 7.97 19.16
CA GLN A 639 -15.91 8.52 20.51
C GLN A 639 -14.80 9.53 20.83
N GLY A 640 -15.18 10.69 21.37
CA GLY A 640 -14.28 11.75 21.80
C GLY A 640 -14.50 13.06 21.06
N THR A 641 -13.64 14.04 21.37
CA THR A 641 -13.71 15.36 20.74
C THR A 641 -12.79 15.40 19.52
N TRP A 642 -13.32 15.92 18.44
CA TRP A 642 -12.61 16.18 17.17
C TRP A 642 -12.64 17.65 16.87
N TYR A 643 -11.70 18.13 16.11
CA TYR A 643 -11.62 19.54 15.74
C TYR A 643 -11.51 19.67 14.23
N ASP A 644 -12.34 20.47 13.60
CA ASP A 644 -12.12 20.86 12.22
C ASP A 644 -10.69 21.37 12.05
N PHE A 645 -9.96 20.79 11.12
CA PHE A 645 -8.51 21.03 11.01
C PHE A 645 -8.17 22.49 10.69
N LEU A 646 -8.98 23.16 9.89
CA LEU A 646 -8.72 24.53 9.45
C LEU A 646 -9.23 25.57 10.46
N SER A 647 -10.46 25.38 10.96
CA SER A 647 -11.11 26.37 11.82
C SER A 647 -10.90 26.13 13.32
N GLY A 648 -10.49 24.93 13.73
CA GLY A 648 -10.39 24.54 15.14
C GLY A 648 -11.73 24.42 15.86
N VAL A 649 -12.86 24.40 15.15
CA VAL A 649 -14.19 24.24 15.73
C VAL A 649 -14.34 22.80 16.25
N PRO A 650 -14.71 22.60 17.54
CA PRO A 650 -14.87 21.27 18.09
C PRO A 650 -16.15 20.58 17.60
N VAL A 651 -16.07 19.26 17.43
CA VAL A 651 -17.16 18.34 17.16
C VAL A 651 -17.10 17.21 18.18
N GLU A 652 -18.20 16.96 18.88
CA GLU A 652 -18.29 15.83 19.79
C GLU A 652 -18.63 14.57 19.01
N GLY A 653 -17.78 13.54 19.17
CA GLY A 653 -17.91 12.26 18.49
C GLY A 653 -18.84 11.28 19.20
N GLY A 654 -18.91 10.05 18.63
CA GLY A 654 -19.84 8.98 19.06
C GLY A 654 -21.12 8.97 18.24
N ASN A 655 -21.26 9.83 17.24
CA ASN A 655 -22.43 10.00 16.36
C ASN A 655 -22.03 10.45 14.98
N SER A 656 -22.99 10.43 14.05
CA SER A 656 -22.85 11.02 12.71
C SER A 656 -23.23 12.50 12.74
N VAL A 657 -22.40 13.36 12.13
CA VAL A 657 -22.61 14.79 12.04
C VAL A 657 -22.52 15.27 10.60
N ALA A 658 -23.53 16.01 10.14
CA ALA A 658 -23.48 16.65 8.83
C ALA A 658 -22.62 17.93 8.88
N VAL A 659 -21.58 17.96 8.07
CA VAL A 659 -20.63 19.09 7.97
C VAL A 659 -20.70 19.74 6.60
N ASP A 660 -20.39 21.04 6.52
CA ASP A 660 -20.31 21.75 5.24
C ASP A 660 -19.06 21.30 4.47
N ALA A 661 -19.23 21.01 3.19
CA ALA A 661 -18.19 20.54 2.29
C ALA A 661 -18.26 21.25 0.92
N PRO A 662 -18.02 22.55 0.85
CA PRO A 662 -17.97 23.25 -0.44
C PRO A 662 -16.86 22.64 -1.32
N VAL A 663 -16.96 22.77 -2.64
CA VAL A 663 -16.01 22.21 -3.64
C VAL A 663 -14.55 22.65 -3.41
N SER A 664 -14.32 23.70 -2.68
CA SER A 664 -12.99 24.21 -2.33
C SER A 664 -12.40 23.62 -1.05
N ARG A 665 -13.07 22.64 -0.42
CA ARG A 665 -12.66 22.15 0.90
C ARG A 665 -13.09 20.72 1.19
N ILE A 666 -12.12 19.85 1.36
CA ILE A 666 -12.34 18.52 1.92
C ILE A 666 -12.55 18.58 3.44
N PRO A 667 -13.57 17.93 4.01
CA PRO A 667 -13.72 17.79 5.47
C PRO A 667 -12.59 16.97 6.09
N VAL A 668 -11.83 17.60 6.98
CA VAL A 668 -10.71 16.98 7.72
C VAL A 668 -10.80 17.40 9.18
N PHE A 669 -10.68 16.43 10.08
CA PHE A 669 -10.80 16.67 11.51
C PHE A 669 -9.59 16.11 12.26
N ALA A 670 -9.04 16.94 13.14
CA ALA A 670 -7.94 16.55 14.02
C ALA A 670 -8.49 15.96 15.33
N ARG A 671 -7.87 14.87 15.77
CA ARG A 671 -8.21 14.25 17.07
C ARG A 671 -7.83 15.17 18.21
N ALA A 672 -8.60 15.17 19.30
CA ALA A 672 -8.25 15.91 20.52
C ALA A 672 -6.85 15.54 21.03
N GLY A 673 -6.03 16.56 21.29
CA GLY A 673 -4.66 16.43 21.76
C GLY A 673 -3.61 16.24 20.66
N SER A 674 -3.99 16.13 19.39
CA SER A 674 -3.01 16.00 18.30
C SER A 674 -2.19 17.27 18.08
N VAL A 675 -0.95 17.09 17.64
CA VAL A 675 -0.05 18.15 17.16
C VAL A 675 0.35 17.82 15.73
N ILE A 676 -0.15 18.59 14.78
CA ILE A 676 0.04 18.35 13.33
C ILE A 676 1.16 19.26 12.82
N PRO A 677 2.34 18.70 12.46
CA PRO A 677 3.43 19.46 11.87
C PRO A 677 3.12 19.83 10.42
N THR A 678 3.35 21.09 10.07
CA THR A 678 3.18 21.64 8.72
C THR A 678 4.36 22.53 8.36
N GLN A 679 4.44 22.95 7.10
CA GLN A 679 5.44 23.88 6.59
C GLN A 679 4.80 24.96 5.71
N GLN A 680 5.60 25.93 5.30
CA GLN A 680 5.22 26.88 4.26
C GLN A 680 4.94 26.17 2.93
N THR A 681 4.11 26.77 2.09
CA THR A 681 3.91 26.30 0.72
C THR A 681 5.18 26.50 -0.10
N VAL A 682 5.59 25.46 -0.81
CA VAL A 682 6.73 25.44 -1.74
C VAL A 682 6.27 24.90 -3.10
N GLN A 683 6.97 25.26 -4.19
CA GLN A 683 6.63 24.81 -5.55
C GLN A 683 7.11 23.37 -5.84
N TYR A 684 8.07 22.89 -5.07
CA TYR A 684 8.59 21.52 -5.07
C TYR A 684 9.29 21.23 -3.74
N THR A 685 9.37 20.00 -3.36
CA THR A 685 9.77 19.57 -2.01
C THR A 685 11.18 20.00 -1.58
N SER A 686 12.09 20.19 -2.53
CA SER A 686 13.48 20.63 -2.28
C SER A 686 13.73 22.12 -2.53
N GLN A 687 12.67 22.92 -2.75
CA GLN A 687 12.81 24.36 -3.05
C GLN A 687 13.42 25.15 -1.88
N ALA A 688 12.99 24.82 -0.68
CA ALA A 688 13.46 25.46 0.53
C ALA A 688 13.41 24.48 1.70
N PRO A 689 14.24 24.65 2.72
CA PRO A 689 14.10 23.91 3.96
C PRO A 689 12.78 24.26 4.66
N ILE A 690 12.32 23.36 5.54
CA ILE A 690 11.15 23.62 6.36
C ILE A 690 11.45 24.80 7.30
N SER A 691 10.86 25.96 7.05
CA SER A 691 11.01 27.17 7.87
C SER A 691 9.86 28.14 7.63
N PRO A 692 9.04 28.46 8.66
CA PRO A 692 9.04 27.84 9.99
C PRO A 692 8.53 26.39 9.99
N LEU A 693 8.90 25.62 11.02
CA LEU A 693 8.18 24.40 11.38
C LEU A 693 6.91 24.83 12.14
N THR A 694 5.76 24.71 11.49
CA THR A 694 4.49 25.12 12.11
C THR A 694 3.78 23.90 12.72
N LEU A 695 3.39 24.00 13.99
CA LEU A 695 2.75 22.95 14.77
C LEU A 695 1.32 23.38 15.12
N TYR A 696 0.32 22.76 14.53
CA TYR A 696 -1.08 22.95 14.90
C TYR A 696 -1.43 22.04 16.06
N ALA A 697 -1.60 22.61 17.26
CA ALA A 697 -1.90 21.87 18.49
C ALA A 697 -3.39 22.01 18.82
N PHE A 698 -4.13 20.89 18.82
CA PHE A 698 -5.55 20.85 19.13
C PHE A 698 -5.77 20.51 20.59
N PRO A 699 -6.79 21.07 21.28
CA PRO A 699 -6.97 20.87 22.73
C PRO A 699 -7.05 19.38 23.09
N PRO A 700 -6.29 18.91 24.10
CA PRO A 700 -6.43 17.55 24.59
C PRO A 700 -7.69 17.39 25.44
N ARG A 701 -8.11 16.17 25.70
CA ARG A 701 -9.13 15.92 26.71
C ARG A 701 -8.57 16.25 28.10
N PRO A 702 -9.34 16.91 28.97
CA PRO A 702 -8.90 17.16 30.33
C PRO A 702 -8.43 15.88 31.04
N GLY A 703 -7.29 15.97 31.71
CA GLY A 703 -6.71 14.85 32.47
C GLY A 703 -6.08 13.74 31.63
N THR A 704 -5.94 13.94 30.31
CA THR A 704 -5.22 13.01 29.43
C THR A 704 -3.95 13.62 28.88
N GLU A 705 -2.96 12.78 28.58
CA GLU A 705 -1.80 13.15 27.78
C GLU A 705 -1.95 12.57 26.36
N ALA A 706 -1.65 13.40 25.36
CA ALA A 706 -1.63 12.99 23.96
C ALA A 706 -0.21 13.08 23.40
N LEU A 707 0.12 12.18 22.49
CA LEU A 707 1.44 12.06 21.87
C LEU A 707 1.32 12.16 20.35
N SER A 708 2.14 12.99 19.72
CA SER A 708 2.24 13.10 18.27
C SER A 708 3.70 13.01 17.85
N PRO A 709 4.07 12.03 16.99
CA PRO A 709 5.43 11.89 16.50
C PRO A 709 5.76 12.92 15.42
N TYR A 710 7.05 13.21 15.28
CA TYR A 710 7.61 13.98 14.17
C TYR A 710 8.92 13.36 13.71
N TYR A 711 9.08 13.26 12.38
CA TYR A 711 10.26 12.71 11.75
C TYR A 711 10.71 13.58 10.58
N GLU A 712 12.00 13.80 10.45
CA GLU A 712 12.67 14.49 9.35
C GLU A 712 14.05 13.90 9.11
N ASP A 713 14.52 13.92 7.85
CA ASP A 713 15.88 13.62 7.42
C ASP A 713 16.20 14.46 6.17
N ASP A 714 17.25 14.15 5.43
CA ASP A 714 17.57 14.86 4.18
C ASP A 714 16.56 14.66 3.04
N GLY A 715 15.64 13.69 3.18
CA GLY A 715 14.58 13.40 2.22
C GLY A 715 15.02 12.61 0.99
N SER A 716 16.26 12.16 0.87
CA SER A 716 16.79 11.57 -0.36
C SER A 716 17.80 10.45 -0.19
N SER A 717 18.69 10.52 0.81
CA SER A 717 19.74 9.53 1.04
C SER A 717 19.31 8.41 1.98
N PHE A 718 20.18 7.41 2.14
CA PHE A 718 20.03 6.34 3.13
C PHE A 718 20.75 6.64 4.47
N ASP A 719 21.22 7.85 4.68
CA ASP A 719 21.98 8.20 5.86
C ASP A 719 21.13 8.12 7.14
N PHE A 720 19.81 8.22 7.01
CA PHE A 720 18.89 7.93 8.12
C PHE A 720 19.10 6.54 8.75
N ALA A 721 19.49 5.54 7.96
CA ALA A 721 19.79 4.19 8.46
C ALA A 721 21.09 4.14 9.29
N LYS A 722 21.93 5.18 9.18
CA LYS A 722 23.16 5.38 9.99
C LYS A 722 22.91 6.27 11.21
N GLY A 723 21.65 6.65 11.48
CA GLY A 723 21.28 7.54 12.59
C GLY A 723 21.14 9.02 12.21
N GLU A 724 21.33 9.39 10.92
CA GLU A 724 21.18 10.75 10.43
C GLU A 724 19.70 11.09 10.17
N TYR A 725 18.93 11.14 11.23
CA TYR A 725 17.53 11.58 11.25
C TYR A 725 17.28 12.54 12.41
N TYR A 726 16.17 13.24 12.37
CA TYR A 726 15.65 14.13 13.40
C TYR A 726 14.27 13.59 13.78
N ARG A 727 14.17 13.00 14.97
CA ARG A 727 12.92 12.46 15.52
C ARG A 727 12.63 13.07 16.87
N ARG A 728 11.36 13.42 17.10
CA ARG A 728 10.88 13.84 18.42
C ARG A 728 9.41 13.49 18.61
N VAL A 729 8.94 13.60 19.83
CA VAL A 729 7.54 13.42 20.19
C VAL A 729 7.03 14.72 20.79
N PHE A 730 5.93 15.22 20.30
CA PHE A 730 5.17 16.29 20.93
C PHE A 730 4.22 15.66 21.94
N ARG A 731 4.23 16.16 23.18
CA ARG A 731 3.30 15.77 24.22
C ARG A 731 2.38 16.94 24.53
N GLN A 732 1.12 16.68 24.80
CA GLN A 732 0.16 17.71 25.14
C GLN A 732 -0.76 17.23 26.27
N SER A 733 -0.95 18.07 27.26
CA SER A 733 -1.88 17.84 28.36
C SER A 733 -2.62 19.11 28.74
N GLN A 734 -3.73 18.94 29.46
CA GLN A 734 -4.49 20.06 30.01
C GLN A 734 -4.83 19.80 31.48
N ASN A 735 -4.48 20.78 32.33
CA ASN A 735 -4.83 20.76 33.75
C ASN A 735 -5.68 22.02 34.09
N GLY A 736 -6.94 21.80 34.41
CA GLY A 736 -7.88 22.90 34.55
C GLY A 736 -8.04 23.67 33.22
N ARG A 737 -7.69 24.96 33.19
CA ARG A 737 -7.69 25.81 32.01
C ARG A 737 -6.32 25.89 31.33
N ASP A 738 -5.25 25.51 32.03
CA ASP A 738 -3.90 25.60 31.53
C ASP A 738 -3.56 24.45 30.59
N ARG A 739 -2.97 24.79 29.44
CA ARG A 739 -2.48 23.79 28.45
C ARG A 739 -0.97 23.74 28.49
N THR A 740 -0.43 22.53 28.57
CA THR A 740 1.01 22.29 28.50
C THR A 740 1.34 21.53 27.20
N ILE A 741 2.26 22.06 26.43
CA ILE A 741 2.80 21.44 25.23
C ILE A 741 4.29 21.22 25.44
N THR A 742 4.73 19.98 25.43
CA THR A 742 6.13 19.61 25.49
C THR A 742 6.63 19.25 24.10
N ILE A 743 7.56 20.01 23.59
CA ILE A 743 8.33 19.71 22.39
C ILE A 743 9.51 18.86 22.86
N GLY A 744 9.41 17.53 22.70
CA GLY A 744 10.38 16.58 23.25
C GLY A 744 11.79 16.76 22.69
N ALA A 745 12.79 16.23 23.38
CA ALA A 745 14.18 16.22 22.91
C ALA A 745 14.32 15.49 21.58
N VAL A 746 15.32 15.88 20.78
CA VAL A 746 15.58 15.29 19.47
C VAL A 746 16.44 14.04 19.59
N GLU A 747 15.98 12.96 18.96
CA GLU A 747 16.76 11.77 18.70
C GLU A 747 17.35 11.82 17.27
N GLY A 748 18.52 11.19 17.10
CA GLY A 748 19.26 11.15 15.83
C GLY A 748 20.23 12.32 15.67
N SER A 749 21.05 12.25 14.62
CA SER A 749 22.16 13.20 14.39
C SER A 749 21.90 14.23 13.28
N TYR A 750 20.85 14.08 12.47
CA TYR A 750 20.50 15.06 11.45
C TYR A 750 20.20 16.43 12.06
N VAL A 751 20.76 17.47 11.49
CA VAL A 751 20.57 18.87 11.92
C VAL A 751 19.92 19.63 10.78
N PRO A 752 18.62 19.95 10.88
CA PRO A 752 17.99 20.83 9.90
C PRO A 752 18.61 22.22 9.93
N PRO A 753 18.53 23.01 8.85
CA PRO A 753 18.92 24.42 8.89
C PRO A 753 18.21 25.15 10.03
N PRO A 754 18.86 26.15 10.65
CA PRO A 754 18.25 26.95 11.71
C PRO A 754 16.87 27.50 11.29
N ARG A 755 15.88 27.30 12.16
CA ARG A 755 14.49 27.71 11.87
C ARG A 755 13.74 28.03 13.15
N PRO A 756 12.72 28.89 13.11
CA PRO A 756 11.77 29.02 14.18
C PRO A 756 10.76 27.84 14.16
N VAL A 757 10.28 27.47 15.34
CA VAL A 757 9.04 26.68 15.52
C VAL A 757 7.91 27.68 15.76
N LEU A 758 6.86 27.55 14.98
CA LEU A 758 5.62 28.32 15.13
C LEU A 758 4.54 27.42 15.74
N LEU A 759 4.36 27.47 17.04
CA LEU A 759 3.34 26.69 17.75
C LEU A 759 2.00 27.43 17.71
N ARG A 760 1.02 26.91 16.98
CA ARG A 760 -0.34 27.45 16.90
C ARG A 760 -1.29 26.60 17.75
N LEU A 761 -1.69 27.11 18.90
CA LEU A 761 -2.62 26.44 19.79
C LEU A 761 -4.06 26.80 19.39
N MET A 762 -4.76 25.82 18.82
CA MET A 762 -6.13 25.97 18.36
C MET A 762 -7.13 25.93 19.52
N GLY A 763 -8.33 26.45 19.29
CA GLY A 763 -9.44 26.37 20.25
C GLY A 763 -9.30 27.26 21.49
N CYS A 764 -8.43 28.27 21.48
CA CYS A 764 -8.30 29.26 22.56
C CYS A 764 -9.38 30.35 22.37
N ARG A 765 -10.45 30.30 23.17
CA ARG A 765 -11.60 31.21 23.03
C ARG A 765 -11.28 32.65 23.45
N THR A 766 -10.29 32.83 24.32
CA THR A 766 -9.86 34.13 24.85
C THR A 766 -8.35 34.24 24.81
N SER A 767 -7.83 35.47 24.80
CA SER A 767 -6.40 35.70 24.98
C SER A 767 -5.96 35.15 26.35
N PRO A 768 -4.87 34.36 26.42
CA PRO A 768 -4.36 33.85 27.69
C PRO A 768 -3.81 34.97 28.59
N SER A 769 -3.79 34.72 29.89
CA SER A 769 -3.19 35.62 30.87
C SER A 769 -1.68 35.65 30.80
N ALA A 770 -1.08 34.53 30.42
CA ALA A 770 0.36 34.38 30.21
C ALA A 770 0.70 33.17 29.34
N VAL A 771 1.84 33.25 28.64
CA VAL A 771 2.52 32.12 28.01
C VAL A 771 3.92 32.03 28.61
N ARG A 772 4.37 30.82 28.94
CA ARG A 772 5.65 30.58 29.58
C ARG A 772 6.44 29.47 28.88
N ILE A 773 7.76 29.55 28.92
CA ILE A 773 8.68 28.44 28.66
C ILE A 773 9.35 28.10 29.99
N GLY A 774 8.98 26.98 30.60
CA GLY A 774 9.38 26.67 31.97
C GLY A 774 8.95 27.80 32.92
N ALA A 775 9.91 28.37 33.65
CA ALA A 775 9.65 29.51 34.57
C ALA A 775 9.57 30.87 33.84
N ARG A 776 10.10 31.03 32.63
CA ARG A 776 10.20 32.28 31.89
C ARG A 776 8.88 32.67 31.26
N LYS A 777 8.33 33.84 31.64
CA LYS A 777 7.17 34.42 30.94
C LYS A 777 7.61 35.01 29.61
N LEU A 778 6.86 34.72 28.54
CA LEU A 778 7.08 35.28 27.21
C LEU A 778 6.41 36.64 27.05
N GLU A 779 6.96 37.48 26.19
CA GLU A 779 6.36 38.78 25.81
C GLU A 779 5.14 38.54 24.93
N HIS A 780 4.08 39.26 25.23
CA HIS A 780 2.90 39.37 24.39
C HIS A 780 3.10 40.52 23.38
N VAL A 781 2.98 40.23 22.11
CA VAL A 781 3.12 41.20 21.01
C VAL A 781 1.88 41.21 20.13
N GLU A 782 1.56 42.37 19.50
CA GLU A 782 0.49 42.42 18.51
C GLU A 782 0.84 41.68 17.23
N HIS A 783 2.10 41.79 16.81
CA HIS A 783 2.64 41.14 15.63
C HIS A 783 3.97 40.45 16.00
N LEU A 784 4.09 39.20 15.59
CA LEU A 784 5.35 38.46 15.82
C LEU A 784 6.48 39.11 15.04
N SER A 785 7.62 39.33 15.67
CA SER A 785 8.79 39.92 15.04
C SER A 785 9.47 39.03 14.05
N GLY A 786 9.19 37.72 14.10
CA GLY A 786 9.86 36.68 13.31
C GLY A 786 11.25 36.34 13.84
N GLY A 787 11.92 35.38 13.21
CA GLY A 787 13.27 34.93 13.62
C GLY A 787 13.27 34.10 14.91
N ASP A 788 14.32 34.26 15.71
CA ASP A 788 14.57 33.44 16.92
C ASP A 788 13.95 34.01 18.20
N ALA A 789 13.11 35.05 18.11
CA ALA A 789 12.44 35.63 19.26
C ALA A 789 11.47 34.63 19.90
N SER A 790 11.47 34.54 21.24
CA SER A 790 10.46 33.76 21.97
C SER A 790 9.39 34.72 22.48
N GLU A 791 8.29 34.81 21.73
CA GLU A 791 7.18 35.73 21.93
C GLU A 791 5.85 35.09 21.55
N TRP A 792 4.73 35.71 21.87
CA TRP A 792 3.42 35.19 21.51
C TRP A 792 2.42 36.27 21.17
N THR A 793 1.41 35.88 20.36
CA THR A 793 0.26 36.71 20.01
C THR A 793 -1.05 35.92 20.07
N TYR A 794 -2.17 36.60 20.16
CA TYR A 794 -3.49 36.00 20.13
C TYR A 794 -4.22 36.39 18.83
N ASP A 795 -4.55 35.39 18.06
CA ASP A 795 -5.35 35.49 16.84
C ASP A 795 -6.84 35.27 17.21
N GLY A 796 -7.56 36.35 17.49
CA GLY A 796 -8.96 36.31 17.89
C GLY A 796 -9.91 35.82 16.79
N ALA A 797 -9.55 36.00 15.50
CA ALA A 797 -10.35 35.54 14.37
C ALA A 797 -10.36 34.02 14.28
N ASN A 798 -9.20 33.39 14.45
CA ASN A 798 -9.03 31.96 14.41
C ASN A 798 -9.04 31.28 15.80
N LYS A 799 -9.32 32.05 16.88
CA LYS A 799 -9.34 31.58 18.27
C LYS A 799 -8.09 30.75 18.59
N SER A 800 -6.92 31.27 18.25
CA SER A 800 -5.66 30.59 18.41
C SER A 800 -4.61 31.46 19.08
N VAL A 801 -3.76 30.85 19.89
CA VAL A 801 -2.54 31.46 20.43
C VAL A 801 -1.37 31.01 19.58
N ILE A 802 -0.57 31.94 19.12
CA ILE A 802 0.60 31.67 18.29
C ILE A 802 1.84 32.01 19.10
N VAL A 803 2.71 31.04 19.29
CA VAL A 803 3.97 31.16 20.00
C VAL A 803 5.11 30.90 19.03
N THR A 804 6.06 31.81 18.94
CA THR A 804 7.33 31.56 18.21
C THR A 804 8.44 31.24 19.20
N LEU A 805 9.31 30.30 18.83
CA LEU A 805 10.47 29.88 19.59
C LEU A 805 11.52 29.26 18.66
N PRO A 806 12.81 29.28 19.02
CA PRO A 806 13.85 28.63 18.25
C PRO A 806 13.69 27.11 18.27
N ASP A 807 13.99 26.42 17.14
CA ASP A 807 14.02 24.96 17.10
C ASP A 807 15.24 24.44 17.85
N SER A 808 15.02 23.96 19.07
CA SER A 808 16.06 23.43 19.95
C SER A 808 16.09 21.91 19.92
N ARG A 809 17.28 21.32 20.02
CA ARG A 809 17.42 19.88 20.20
C ARG A 809 17.04 19.41 21.63
N GLN A 810 17.02 20.33 22.59
CA GLN A 810 16.57 20.07 23.96
C GLN A 810 15.06 20.08 24.06
N GLU A 811 14.52 19.44 25.09
CA GLU A 811 13.11 19.50 25.41
C GLU A 811 12.70 20.94 25.79
N ILE A 812 11.56 21.38 25.29
CA ILE A 812 10.97 22.69 25.62
C ILE A 812 9.53 22.45 26.08
N GLU A 813 9.20 22.97 27.24
CA GLU A 813 7.86 22.98 27.81
C GLU A 813 7.24 24.38 27.65
N VAL A 814 6.12 24.45 26.93
CA VAL A 814 5.32 25.69 26.75
C VAL A 814 4.02 25.54 27.54
N ILE A 815 3.78 26.47 28.46
CA ILE A 815 2.59 26.52 29.32
C ILE A 815 1.78 27.74 28.94
N VAL A 816 0.50 27.53 28.57
CA VAL A 816 -0.46 28.58 28.23
C VAL A 816 -1.50 28.66 29.32
N GLN A 817 -1.51 29.77 30.07
CA GLN A 817 -2.38 30.03 31.21
C GLN A 817 -3.63 30.78 30.76
N GLN A 818 -4.82 30.17 30.83
CA GLN A 818 -6.10 30.74 30.38
C GLN A 818 -6.94 31.28 31.53
#